data_359e6cb751ec7518c0480dde6bbf8946
#
_entry.id   359e6cb751ec7518c0480dde6bbf8946
#
_cell.length_a   1.000
_cell.length_b   1.000
_cell.length_c   1.000
_cell.angle_alpha   90.00
_cell.angle_beta   90.00
_cell.angle_gamma   90.00
#
_symmetry.space_group_name_H-M   'P 1'
#
loop_
_entity.id
_entity.type
_entity.pdbx_description
1 polymer ?
#
loop_
_entity_poly.entity_id
_entity_poly.type
_entity_poly.pdbx_seq_one_letter_code
_entity_poly.pdbx_strand_id
1 'polypeptide(L)'
;MRGLVPYAWRSLVARPVRSLFSIAGVAIGVAVLVAALAVTAGLDASIDRTVASIVGRADLRVSAFTETGLSAGTVTALDAVPGVALTAPAIERRSFIGSAPGRPTTREPVTVLGIDPAREPRVRDLALARGVPLVALDEDAALITERLAAAEAIDVGGELVIYGAGAPLRLRVIGVLTGDGPAVGSSGRTVVLPINTAARLNDADGQASARAASPSGISRVDVVVAAGADVDAVTAAIGQALVMEPYVLSVPRDVAASMRSSTADIRSTMAMLAAIALFAAAFLILNTLAMTVVERIRELALLRAAGAARGQVVRVILAQGLVLGLGGSFLGLAFGVALAQLTAAWLRVVGTVSLDAPVVSPQVLAAGLAAGVLITLVASIEPARRAAGVSPVAALRARADPAAMVRASTGWLIVVVAVVGGFAIVLLPVAAAGLVGASRAVPVYAILLLAVLLTPILLGPLGRVVGLPFALVLRLEERLARAAISRDRGRTTLTVGSLVVGLAMVVALGTVAANARVAATAWLSQVVPGDEILTAIAPEPTGPGSVEEELAGIEGVRLVTPIASFDLAWAGTRLEAVAIHGHDFAADGRLTFIAGDRTRALEAIDDGGAVVLPRARAERMGVGVGDVIALATTSGLVELQVVGVVDRSFPGRTGEAALVGWSDATGRFGLAGADVFVVRYAAGLEAQASAAVHDLAGQRALTAAPVSQVEGAVGDALDRVFALLDLLALASVVIAALGIANTLSMDTWERVRELGMLRAAGMSRRQVWRSVLVEAGILGAIGAIVGSLAGIAIGVLLVLTAGGRIEDGIRLPGTTILLTMVLGVALAMLAAAQPARLAGRRSIVSAIRGS
;
A
#
# COMPACT_ATOMS: atom_id res chain seq x y z
N MET A 1 -17.03 41.07 18.51
CA MET A 1 -15.97 40.13 18.09
C MET A 1 -14.52 40.59 18.37
N ARG A 2 -14.25 41.90 18.48
CA ARG A 2 -12.88 42.43 18.62
C ARG A 2 -12.11 42.07 19.91
N GLY A 3 -12.78 41.55 20.98
CA GLY A 3 -12.12 41.16 22.24
C GLY A 3 -11.89 39.68 22.48
N LEU A 4 -12.54 38.75 21.71
CA LEU A 4 -12.51 37.30 22.01
C LEU A 4 -11.21 36.64 21.55
N VAL A 5 -10.67 37.01 20.39
CA VAL A 5 -9.41 36.44 19.85
C VAL A 5 -8.19 36.84 20.70
N PRO A 6 -8.00 38.13 21.07
CA PRO A 6 -6.93 38.53 21.97
C PRO A 6 -7.01 37.85 23.34
N TYR A 7 -8.21 37.62 23.87
CA TYR A 7 -8.39 36.89 25.11
C TYR A 7 -8.03 35.41 24.99
N ALA A 8 -8.45 34.77 23.91
CA ALA A 8 -8.06 33.39 23.59
C ALA A 8 -6.53 33.25 23.44
N TRP A 9 -5.90 34.17 22.71
CA TRP A 9 -4.44 34.20 22.53
C TRP A 9 -3.69 34.36 23.86
N ARG A 10 -4.04 35.38 24.66
CA ARG A 10 -3.42 35.60 25.98
C ARG A 10 -3.55 34.40 26.90
N SER A 11 -4.68 33.69 26.84
CA SER A 11 -4.92 32.50 27.64
C SER A 11 -4.05 31.31 27.23
N LEU A 12 -3.69 31.20 25.94
CA LEU A 12 -2.79 30.15 25.42
C LEU A 12 -1.32 30.47 25.74
N VAL A 13 -0.93 31.73 25.64
CA VAL A 13 0.42 32.19 25.96
C VAL A 13 0.71 32.09 27.48
N ALA A 14 -0.29 32.24 28.30
CA ALA A 14 -0.14 32.06 29.75
C ALA A 14 0.25 30.62 30.18
N ARG A 15 0.05 29.62 29.29
CA ARG A 15 0.38 28.19 29.53
C ARG A 15 1.11 27.58 28.33
N PRO A 16 2.36 27.99 28.06
CA PRO A 16 3.04 27.71 26.79
C PRO A 16 3.27 26.20 26.56
N VAL A 17 3.68 25.44 27.56
CA VAL A 17 3.99 24.00 27.43
C VAL A 17 2.77 23.20 26.96
N ARG A 18 1.61 23.51 27.50
CA ARG A 18 0.36 22.83 27.17
C ARG A 18 -0.14 23.17 25.77
N SER A 19 -0.12 24.47 25.46
CA SER A 19 -0.47 24.93 24.12
C SER A 19 0.45 24.29 23.07
N LEU A 20 1.75 24.15 23.40
CA LEU A 20 2.73 23.48 22.55
C LEU A 20 2.38 22.01 22.31
N PHE A 21 2.01 21.24 23.35
CA PHE A 21 1.59 19.84 23.19
C PHE A 21 0.35 19.71 22.30
N SER A 22 -0.62 20.61 22.46
CA SER A 22 -1.84 20.60 21.61
C SER A 22 -1.51 20.97 20.17
N ILE A 23 -0.71 22.00 19.96
CA ILE A 23 -0.24 22.42 18.63
C ILE A 23 0.57 21.29 17.98
N ALA A 24 1.49 20.65 18.72
CA ALA A 24 2.28 19.52 18.21
C ALA A 24 1.40 18.33 17.80
N GLY A 25 0.38 17.98 18.60
CA GLY A 25 -0.55 16.89 18.26
C GLY A 25 -1.34 17.18 16.98
N VAL A 26 -1.85 18.42 16.82
CA VAL A 26 -2.51 18.84 15.58
C VAL A 26 -1.52 18.82 14.42
N ALA A 27 -0.31 19.35 14.64
CA ALA A 27 0.72 19.42 13.61
C ALA A 27 1.11 18.02 13.10
N ILE A 28 1.29 17.04 13.98
CA ILE A 28 1.62 15.67 13.60
C ILE A 28 0.43 15.04 12.84
N GLY A 29 -0.81 15.19 13.32
CA GLY A 29 -1.99 14.65 12.64
C GLY A 29 -2.19 15.24 11.23
N VAL A 30 -2.01 16.54 11.08
CA VAL A 30 -2.07 17.23 9.78
C VAL A 30 -0.87 16.85 8.92
N ALA A 31 0.33 16.68 9.50
CA ALA A 31 1.51 16.25 8.76
C ALA A 31 1.34 14.88 8.12
N VAL A 32 0.80 13.90 8.86
CA VAL A 32 0.49 12.58 8.33
C VAL A 32 -0.54 12.65 7.21
N LEU A 33 -1.60 13.47 7.38
CA LEU A 33 -2.62 13.68 6.34
C LEU A 33 -2.02 14.29 5.07
N VAL A 34 -1.24 15.37 5.21
CA VAL A 34 -0.62 16.06 4.08
C VAL A 34 0.39 15.16 3.37
N ALA A 35 1.18 14.40 4.13
CA ALA A 35 2.11 13.42 3.56
C ALA A 35 1.38 12.34 2.76
N ALA A 36 0.31 11.77 3.32
CA ALA A 36 -0.51 10.76 2.63
C ALA A 36 -1.15 11.32 1.35
N LEU A 37 -1.73 12.53 1.41
CA LEU A 37 -2.33 13.19 0.25
C LEU A 37 -1.28 13.55 -0.82
N ALA A 38 -0.11 14.06 -0.43
CA ALA A 38 0.96 14.42 -1.35
C ALA A 38 1.58 13.20 -2.05
N VAL A 39 1.77 12.09 -1.31
CA VAL A 39 2.25 10.83 -1.88
C VAL A 39 1.21 10.25 -2.83
N THR A 40 -0.08 10.26 -2.46
CA THR A 40 -1.17 9.79 -3.33
C THR A 40 -1.27 10.63 -4.61
N ALA A 41 -1.20 11.97 -4.49
CA ALA A 41 -1.18 12.87 -5.65
C ALA A 41 0.08 12.67 -6.51
N GLY A 42 1.22 12.38 -5.90
CA GLY A 42 2.46 12.01 -6.59
C GLY A 42 2.34 10.71 -7.37
N LEU A 43 1.66 9.71 -6.78
CA LEU A 43 1.38 8.44 -7.43
C LEU A 43 0.45 8.63 -8.65
N ASP A 44 -0.61 9.40 -8.50
CA ASP A 44 -1.53 9.72 -9.61
C ASP A 44 -0.80 10.48 -10.73
N ALA A 45 0.00 11.48 -10.38
CA ALA A 45 0.80 12.22 -11.35
C ALA A 45 1.89 11.37 -12.03
N SER A 46 2.45 10.38 -11.31
CA SER A 46 3.39 9.41 -11.88
C SER A 46 2.67 8.47 -12.86
N ILE A 47 1.47 7.98 -12.52
CA ILE A 47 0.65 7.17 -13.42
C ILE A 47 0.28 7.98 -14.67
N ASP A 48 -0.19 9.22 -14.52
CA ASP A 48 -0.59 10.06 -15.65
C ASP A 48 0.60 10.38 -16.56
N ARG A 49 1.78 10.65 -16.02
CA ARG A 49 3.02 10.82 -16.78
C ARG A 49 3.46 9.54 -17.46
N THR A 50 3.43 8.40 -16.76
CA THR A 50 3.78 7.10 -17.33
C THR A 50 2.83 6.75 -18.47
N VAL A 51 1.54 6.96 -18.30
CA VAL A 51 0.55 6.75 -19.38
C VAL A 51 0.80 7.71 -20.54
N ALA A 52 0.99 8.99 -20.27
CA ALA A 52 1.29 9.98 -21.31
C ALA A 52 2.60 9.65 -22.03
N SER A 53 3.62 9.15 -21.35
CA SER A 53 4.87 8.75 -21.96
C SER A 53 4.74 7.45 -22.78
N ILE A 54 4.00 6.45 -22.29
CA ILE A 54 3.77 5.18 -22.99
C ILE A 54 2.90 5.38 -24.23
N VAL A 55 1.88 6.22 -24.14
CA VAL A 55 0.87 6.41 -25.17
C VAL A 55 1.22 7.58 -26.12
N GLY A 56 1.83 8.64 -25.59
CA GLY A 56 2.14 9.84 -26.35
C GLY A 56 0.85 10.55 -26.84
N ARG A 57 0.78 10.81 -28.15
CA ARG A 57 -0.38 11.41 -28.83
C ARG A 57 -1.36 10.36 -29.38
N ALA A 58 -1.11 9.07 -29.16
CA ALA A 58 -1.97 8.01 -29.65
C ALA A 58 -3.33 8.04 -28.90
N ASP A 59 -4.40 7.98 -29.66
CA ASP A 59 -5.77 7.91 -29.15
C ASP A 59 -6.20 6.45 -28.94
N LEU A 60 -5.65 5.54 -29.74
CA LEU A 60 -5.93 4.11 -29.72
C LEU A 60 -4.63 3.31 -29.85
N ARG A 61 -4.63 2.11 -29.30
CA ARG A 61 -3.53 1.15 -29.43
C ARG A 61 -4.07 -0.21 -29.83
N VAL A 62 -3.55 -0.73 -30.93
CA VAL A 62 -3.76 -2.10 -31.41
C VAL A 62 -2.57 -2.94 -30.98
N SER A 63 -2.78 -3.94 -30.16
CA SER A 63 -1.72 -4.82 -29.64
C SER A 63 -1.92 -6.25 -30.12
N ALA A 64 -0.82 -6.95 -30.35
CA ALA A 64 -0.85 -8.38 -30.61
C ALA A 64 -1.20 -9.17 -29.33
N PHE A 65 -1.75 -10.37 -29.51
CA PHE A 65 -2.00 -11.32 -28.42
C PHE A 65 -0.78 -12.18 -28.09
N THR A 66 -0.05 -12.56 -29.13
CA THR A 66 1.06 -13.50 -29.05
C THR A 66 2.36 -12.82 -29.40
N GLU A 67 3.47 -13.46 -29.10
CA GLU A 67 4.79 -12.97 -29.45
C GLU A 67 5.10 -13.05 -30.95
N THR A 68 4.34 -13.85 -31.70
CA THR A 68 4.39 -13.84 -33.17
C THR A 68 4.00 -12.47 -33.75
N GLY A 69 3.26 -11.68 -32.97
CA GLY A 69 2.98 -10.29 -33.27
C GLY A 69 1.89 -10.11 -34.36
N LEU A 70 1.64 -8.85 -34.70
CA LEU A 70 0.78 -8.46 -35.82
C LEU A 70 1.55 -8.58 -37.14
N SER A 71 0.83 -8.83 -38.22
CA SER A 71 1.42 -8.85 -39.56
C SER A 71 1.79 -7.45 -40.06
N ALA A 72 2.71 -7.38 -40.98
CA ALA A 72 3.02 -6.11 -41.68
C ALA A 72 1.80 -5.52 -42.40
N GLY A 73 0.89 -6.38 -42.86
CA GLY A 73 -0.38 -6.00 -43.48
C GLY A 73 -1.29 -5.21 -42.55
N THR A 74 -1.22 -5.46 -41.24
CA THR A 74 -2.00 -4.75 -40.22
C THR A 74 -1.72 -3.24 -40.26
N VAL A 75 -0.45 -2.82 -40.37
CA VAL A 75 -0.08 -1.40 -40.40
C VAL A 75 -0.71 -0.74 -41.66
N THR A 76 -0.61 -1.40 -42.80
CA THR A 76 -1.19 -0.90 -44.07
C THR A 76 -2.72 -0.82 -44.00
N ALA A 77 -3.35 -1.84 -43.41
CA ALA A 77 -4.79 -1.84 -43.21
C ALA A 77 -5.24 -0.69 -42.26
N LEU A 78 -4.51 -0.45 -41.18
CA LEU A 78 -4.79 0.65 -40.25
C LEU A 78 -4.56 2.03 -40.87
N ASP A 79 -3.52 2.21 -41.68
CA ASP A 79 -3.27 3.47 -42.43
C ASP A 79 -4.39 3.78 -43.45
N ALA A 80 -5.12 2.76 -43.93
CA ALA A 80 -6.24 2.92 -44.85
C ALA A 80 -7.59 3.21 -44.13
N VAL A 81 -7.68 3.10 -42.83
CA VAL A 81 -8.94 3.34 -42.09
C VAL A 81 -9.31 4.83 -42.11
N PRO A 82 -10.53 5.19 -42.54
CA PRO A 82 -10.98 6.58 -42.50
C PRO A 82 -10.97 7.16 -41.10
N GLY A 83 -10.36 8.34 -40.92
CA GLY A 83 -10.22 8.99 -39.62
C GLY A 83 -8.94 8.66 -38.88
N VAL A 84 -8.08 7.77 -39.37
CA VAL A 84 -6.71 7.57 -38.88
C VAL A 84 -5.79 8.59 -39.52
N ALA A 85 -5.05 9.35 -38.67
CA ALA A 85 -4.08 10.34 -39.14
C ALA A 85 -2.66 9.79 -39.24
N LEU A 86 -2.30 8.89 -38.33
CA LEU A 86 -0.96 8.30 -38.26
C LEU A 86 -1.01 6.98 -37.52
N THR A 87 -0.21 6.01 -37.96
CA THR A 87 0.10 4.79 -37.21
C THR A 87 1.58 4.70 -36.92
N ALA A 88 1.93 4.18 -35.72
CA ALA A 88 3.31 3.94 -35.32
C ALA A 88 3.46 2.50 -34.81
N PRO A 89 4.04 1.61 -35.65
CA PRO A 89 4.30 0.23 -35.25
C PRO A 89 5.49 0.17 -34.32
N ALA A 90 5.43 -0.73 -33.34
CA ALA A 90 6.53 -1.00 -32.42
C ALA A 90 6.65 -2.49 -32.10
N ILE A 91 7.90 -2.94 -31.91
CA ILE A 91 8.26 -4.27 -31.44
C ILE A 91 8.76 -4.12 -30.02
N GLU A 92 8.17 -4.81 -29.07
CA GLU A 92 8.63 -4.81 -27.67
C GLU A 92 9.02 -6.23 -27.28
N ARG A 93 10.27 -6.41 -26.83
CA ARG A 93 10.85 -7.70 -26.45
C ARG A 93 11.65 -7.59 -25.19
N ARG A 94 11.75 -8.69 -24.45
CA ARG A 94 12.70 -8.83 -23.37
C ARG A 94 13.99 -9.40 -23.91
N SER A 95 15.13 -8.96 -23.38
CA SER A 95 16.44 -9.41 -23.78
C SER A 95 17.43 -9.26 -22.62
N PHE A 96 18.65 -9.74 -22.84
CA PHE A 96 19.77 -9.52 -21.93
C PHE A 96 20.92 -8.84 -22.67
N ILE A 97 21.73 -8.12 -21.89
CA ILE A 97 22.91 -7.44 -22.42
C ILE A 97 24.15 -8.24 -22.08
N GLY A 98 25.10 -8.32 -23.02
CA GLY A 98 26.41 -8.92 -22.80
C GLY A 98 27.54 -8.09 -23.40
N SER A 99 28.74 -8.30 -22.88
CA SER A 99 30.00 -7.69 -23.39
C SER A 99 30.73 -8.59 -24.39
N ALA A 100 30.34 -9.85 -24.50
CA ALA A 100 30.96 -10.82 -25.40
C ALA A 100 29.93 -11.82 -25.95
N PRO A 101 30.09 -12.32 -27.19
CA PRO A 101 29.24 -13.38 -27.73
C PRO A 101 29.31 -14.63 -26.83
N GLY A 102 28.16 -15.17 -26.46
CA GLY A 102 27.98 -16.43 -25.75
C GLY A 102 27.68 -16.39 -24.26
N ARG A 103 27.77 -15.24 -23.59
CA ARG A 103 27.34 -15.10 -22.18
C ARG A 103 26.77 -13.70 -21.90
N PRO A 104 25.51 -13.59 -21.49
CA PRO A 104 25.00 -12.32 -21.00
C PRO A 104 25.74 -11.88 -19.74
N THR A 105 26.16 -10.64 -19.68
CA THR A 105 26.89 -10.07 -18.51
C THR A 105 25.95 -9.62 -17.42
N THR A 106 24.73 -9.27 -17.76
CA THR A 106 23.72 -8.84 -16.80
C THR A 106 22.68 -9.93 -16.58
N ARG A 107 22.37 -10.19 -15.32
CA ARG A 107 21.31 -11.12 -14.90
C ARG A 107 19.92 -10.47 -14.92
N GLU A 108 19.85 -9.15 -15.05
CA GLU A 108 18.58 -8.43 -15.11
C GLU A 108 18.16 -8.23 -16.55
N PRO A 109 16.90 -8.55 -16.90
CA PRO A 109 16.40 -8.39 -18.25
C PRO A 109 16.32 -6.90 -18.62
N VAL A 110 16.54 -6.62 -19.93
CA VAL A 110 16.31 -5.31 -20.53
C VAL A 110 15.13 -5.39 -21.47
N THR A 111 14.41 -4.29 -21.61
CA THR A 111 13.35 -4.15 -22.61
C THR A 111 13.96 -3.61 -23.89
N VAL A 112 13.79 -4.33 -24.98
CA VAL A 112 14.14 -3.85 -26.32
C VAL A 112 12.87 -3.30 -26.97
N LEU A 113 12.94 -2.04 -27.40
CA LEU A 113 11.88 -1.34 -28.10
C LEU A 113 12.32 -1.01 -29.52
N GLY A 114 11.83 -1.78 -30.50
CA GLY A 114 11.98 -1.50 -31.92
C GLY A 114 10.94 -0.49 -32.37
N ILE A 115 11.35 0.63 -32.93
CA ILE A 115 10.48 1.72 -33.38
C ILE A 115 10.73 2.06 -34.85
N ASP A 116 9.75 2.64 -35.51
CA ASP A 116 9.93 3.32 -36.79
C ASP A 116 10.43 4.76 -36.56
N PRO A 117 11.70 5.07 -36.82
CA PRO A 117 12.27 6.39 -36.53
C PRO A 117 11.62 7.55 -37.27
N ALA A 118 10.86 7.27 -38.38
CA ALA A 118 10.16 8.29 -39.14
C ALA A 118 8.76 8.62 -38.56
N ARG A 119 8.11 7.62 -37.96
CA ARG A 119 6.74 7.72 -37.45
C ARG A 119 6.68 8.01 -35.96
N GLU A 120 7.52 7.32 -35.16
CA GLU A 120 7.51 7.40 -33.69
C GLU A 120 7.65 8.82 -33.12
N PRO A 121 8.54 9.71 -33.61
CA PRO A 121 8.65 11.07 -33.08
C PRO A 121 7.41 11.96 -33.27
N ARG A 122 6.48 11.55 -34.14
CA ARG A 122 5.19 12.23 -34.31
C ARG A 122 4.16 11.79 -33.27
N VAL A 123 4.37 10.62 -32.67
CA VAL A 123 3.50 10.05 -31.65
C VAL A 123 4.05 10.34 -30.26
N ARG A 124 5.38 10.16 -30.06
CA ARG A 124 6.06 10.34 -28.78
C ARG A 124 7.34 11.13 -28.94
N ASP A 125 7.62 11.95 -27.95
CA ASP A 125 8.89 12.65 -27.85
C ASP A 125 9.91 11.76 -27.11
N LEU A 126 10.94 11.33 -27.83
CA LEU A 126 12.08 10.59 -27.30
C LEU A 126 13.14 11.60 -26.86
N ALA A 127 12.95 12.25 -25.72
CA ALA A 127 13.86 13.26 -25.21
C ALA A 127 15.24 12.67 -24.93
N LEU A 128 16.27 13.21 -25.59
CA LEU A 128 17.67 12.83 -25.41
C LEU A 128 18.33 13.65 -24.30
N ALA A 129 19.02 12.99 -23.39
CA ALA A 129 19.92 13.63 -22.45
C ALA A 129 21.27 13.95 -23.14
N ARG A 130 21.74 13.02 -23.99
CA ARG A 130 23.00 13.13 -24.73
C ARG A 130 22.95 12.34 -26.04
N GLY A 131 23.73 12.74 -27.01
CA GLY A 131 23.87 12.03 -28.28
C GLY A 131 22.95 12.56 -29.38
N VAL A 132 22.65 11.72 -30.37
CA VAL A 132 21.86 12.03 -31.54
C VAL A 132 20.64 11.13 -31.66
N PRO A 133 19.54 11.61 -32.29
CA PRO A 133 18.34 10.80 -32.47
C PRO A 133 18.58 9.64 -33.46
N LEU A 134 17.77 8.60 -33.31
CA LEU A 134 17.79 7.43 -34.19
C LEU A 134 17.28 7.79 -35.58
N VAL A 135 17.97 7.28 -36.61
CA VAL A 135 17.58 7.45 -38.02
C VAL A 135 17.32 6.08 -38.66
N ALA A 136 16.39 5.98 -39.59
CA ALA A 136 15.95 4.73 -40.18
C ALA A 136 17.07 3.92 -40.87
N LEU A 137 18.14 4.55 -41.30
CA LEU A 137 19.29 3.91 -41.95
C LEU A 137 20.38 3.39 -41.03
N ASP A 138 20.29 3.70 -39.73
CA ASP A 138 21.30 3.28 -38.73
C ASP A 138 20.93 1.90 -38.16
N GLU A 139 21.06 0.84 -38.93
CA GLU A 139 20.68 -0.52 -38.52
C GLU A 139 21.43 -1.03 -37.27
N ASP A 140 22.66 -0.57 -37.01
CA ASP A 140 23.49 -0.98 -35.89
C ASP A 140 23.53 0.05 -34.74
N ALA A 141 22.60 1.00 -34.74
CA ALA A 141 22.52 2.05 -33.74
C ALA A 141 21.50 1.73 -32.64
N ALA A 142 21.82 2.14 -31.41
CA ALA A 142 20.93 2.00 -30.27
C ALA A 142 20.86 3.28 -29.44
N LEU A 143 19.66 3.58 -28.89
CA LEU A 143 19.51 4.52 -27.79
C LEU A 143 19.31 3.71 -26.52
N ILE A 144 19.89 4.18 -25.42
CA ILE A 144 19.75 3.54 -24.10
C ILE A 144 19.21 4.54 -23.07
N THR A 145 18.54 4.06 -22.04
CA THR A 145 18.07 4.93 -20.95
C THR A 145 19.22 5.31 -20.01
N GLU A 146 19.15 6.47 -19.34
CA GLU A 146 20.15 6.92 -18.37
C GLU A 146 20.40 5.90 -17.27
N ARG A 147 19.36 5.20 -16.82
CA ARG A 147 19.48 4.15 -15.80
C ARG A 147 20.29 2.96 -16.30
N LEU A 148 20.09 2.56 -17.55
CA LEU A 148 20.85 1.49 -18.17
C LEU A 148 22.30 1.92 -18.42
N ALA A 149 22.51 3.12 -18.91
CA ALA A 149 23.84 3.71 -19.12
C ALA A 149 24.65 3.72 -17.82
N ALA A 150 24.04 4.12 -16.70
CA ALA A 150 24.67 4.15 -15.39
C ALA A 150 24.93 2.74 -14.82
N ALA A 151 23.99 1.80 -14.99
CA ALA A 151 24.11 0.44 -14.46
C ALA A 151 25.23 -0.37 -15.14
N GLU A 152 25.34 -0.24 -16.47
CA GLU A 152 26.31 -0.99 -17.28
C GLU A 152 27.60 -0.18 -17.58
N ALA A 153 27.68 1.06 -17.10
CA ALA A 153 28.79 1.99 -17.37
C ALA A 153 29.05 2.20 -18.87
N ILE A 154 27.98 2.23 -19.70
CA ILE A 154 28.03 2.44 -21.15
C ILE A 154 27.56 3.87 -21.45
N ASP A 155 28.30 4.59 -22.28
CA ASP A 155 27.95 5.94 -22.75
C ASP A 155 27.92 6.02 -24.29
N VAL A 156 27.58 7.20 -24.82
CA VAL A 156 27.57 7.45 -26.26
C VAL A 156 28.91 7.07 -26.91
N GLY A 157 28.85 6.27 -27.98
CA GLY A 157 30.02 5.69 -28.67
C GLY A 157 30.40 4.29 -28.16
N GLY A 158 29.84 3.81 -27.06
CA GLY A 158 30.05 2.48 -26.54
C GLY A 158 29.37 1.39 -27.36
N GLU A 159 29.85 0.16 -27.25
CA GLU A 159 29.27 -1.02 -27.86
C GLU A 159 28.35 -1.76 -26.88
N LEU A 160 27.25 -2.27 -27.39
CA LEU A 160 26.26 -3.05 -26.67
C LEU A 160 25.99 -4.34 -27.44
N VAL A 161 25.98 -5.47 -26.76
CA VAL A 161 25.58 -6.75 -27.35
C VAL A 161 24.22 -7.16 -26.76
N ILE A 162 23.24 -7.39 -27.63
CA ILE A 162 21.91 -7.82 -27.23
C ILE A 162 21.70 -9.25 -27.72
N TYR A 163 21.15 -10.09 -26.84
CA TYR A 163 20.82 -11.48 -27.10
C TYR A 163 19.34 -11.62 -27.48
N GLY A 164 19.06 -12.47 -28.47
CA GLY A 164 17.71 -12.84 -28.90
C GLY A 164 17.64 -14.33 -29.18
N ALA A 165 16.58 -14.79 -29.81
CA ALA A 165 16.47 -16.18 -30.28
C ALA A 165 17.49 -16.52 -31.37
N GLY A 166 17.97 -15.49 -32.11
CA GLY A 166 18.97 -15.62 -33.16
C GLY A 166 20.37 -15.24 -32.68
N ALA A 167 21.25 -14.88 -33.64
CA ALA A 167 22.62 -14.46 -33.36
C ALA A 167 22.63 -13.15 -32.55
N PRO A 168 23.55 -13.01 -31.56
CA PRO A 168 23.68 -11.78 -30.79
C PRO A 168 23.94 -10.57 -31.69
N LEU A 169 23.22 -9.49 -31.47
CA LEU A 169 23.36 -8.23 -32.21
C LEU A 169 24.38 -7.32 -31.51
N ARG A 170 25.37 -6.85 -32.27
CA ARG A 170 26.31 -5.81 -31.81
C ARG A 170 25.80 -4.46 -32.25
N LEU A 171 25.61 -3.58 -31.30
CA LEU A 171 25.01 -2.26 -31.54
C LEU A 171 25.91 -1.18 -30.97
N ARG A 172 25.94 -0.03 -31.60
CA ARG A 172 26.64 1.15 -31.14
C ARG A 172 25.65 2.10 -30.45
N VAL A 173 25.93 2.49 -29.25
CA VAL A 173 25.13 3.47 -28.51
C VAL A 173 25.38 4.85 -29.12
N ILE A 174 24.35 5.44 -29.72
CA ILE A 174 24.40 6.76 -30.35
C ILE A 174 23.78 7.86 -29.52
N GLY A 175 22.97 7.49 -28.50
CA GLY A 175 22.36 8.48 -27.60
C GLY A 175 21.84 7.84 -26.32
N VAL A 176 21.66 8.71 -25.32
CA VAL A 176 21.12 8.35 -24.00
C VAL A 176 19.84 9.13 -23.80
N LEU A 177 18.76 8.42 -23.54
CA LEU A 177 17.41 8.98 -23.30
C LEU A 177 17.30 9.48 -21.86
N THR A 178 16.58 10.58 -21.66
CA THR A 178 16.28 11.09 -20.31
C THR A 178 15.49 10.07 -19.49
N GLY A 179 15.62 10.14 -18.16
CA GLY A 179 14.96 9.22 -17.24
C GLY A 179 13.42 9.28 -17.24
N ASP A 180 12.83 10.29 -17.88
CA ASP A 180 11.38 10.60 -17.83
C ASP A 180 10.64 10.28 -19.15
N GLY A 181 11.30 9.59 -20.09
CA GLY A 181 10.73 9.34 -21.43
C GLY A 181 9.91 8.06 -21.56
N PRO A 182 9.22 7.87 -22.71
CA PRO A 182 8.39 6.69 -23.02
C PRO A 182 9.18 5.36 -23.07
N ALA A 183 10.49 5.46 -23.16
CA ALA A 183 11.39 4.31 -23.16
C ALA A 183 11.68 3.77 -21.75
N VAL A 184 11.18 4.39 -20.69
CA VAL A 184 11.49 4.02 -19.31
C VAL A 184 10.68 2.83 -18.84
N GLY A 185 10.07 2.01 -19.59
CA GLY A 185 9.35 0.79 -19.17
C GLY A 185 9.34 0.48 -17.65
N SER A 186 8.77 -0.54 -17.18
CA SER A 186 8.63 -0.86 -15.74
C SER A 186 9.97 -0.96 -14.98
N SER A 187 11.08 -1.28 -15.66
CA SER A 187 12.42 -1.41 -15.06
C SER A 187 13.33 -0.19 -15.26
N GLY A 188 13.00 0.71 -16.19
CA GLY A 188 13.87 1.80 -16.62
C GLY A 188 15.15 1.35 -17.34
N ARG A 189 15.23 0.08 -17.71
CA ARG A 189 16.35 -0.53 -18.46
C ARG A 189 15.86 -0.84 -19.89
N THR A 190 15.88 0.15 -20.75
CA THR A 190 15.35 0.02 -22.12
C THR A 190 16.42 0.36 -23.15
N VAL A 191 16.44 -0.41 -24.21
CA VAL A 191 17.21 -0.18 -25.42
C VAL A 191 16.24 0.10 -26.55
N VAL A 192 16.40 1.22 -27.24
CA VAL A 192 15.57 1.58 -28.39
C VAL A 192 16.35 1.39 -29.67
N LEU A 193 15.75 0.65 -30.61
CA LEU A 193 16.34 0.25 -31.89
C LEU A 193 15.45 0.64 -33.05
N PRO A 194 15.97 0.70 -34.28
CA PRO A 194 15.12 0.66 -35.47
C PRO A 194 14.30 -0.63 -35.48
N ILE A 195 13.05 -0.53 -35.92
CA ILE A 195 12.10 -1.66 -35.91
C ILE A 195 12.61 -2.88 -36.68
N ASN A 196 13.33 -2.66 -37.80
CA ASN A 196 13.92 -3.71 -38.60
C ASN A 196 15.04 -4.45 -37.85
N THR A 197 15.85 -3.72 -37.07
CA THR A 197 16.90 -4.32 -36.22
C THR A 197 16.30 -5.13 -35.10
N ALA A 198 15.24 -4.61 -34.45
CA ALA A 198 14.53 -5.33 -33.40
C ALA A 198 13.84 -6.62 -33.92
N ALA A 199 13.34 -6.61 -35.17
CA ALA A 199 12.76 -7.81 -35.80
C ALA A 199 13.79 -8.95 -35.98
N ARG A 200 15.07 -8.63 -36.21
CA ARG A 200 16.15 -9.60 -36.32
C ARG A 200 16.45 -10.37 -35.05
N LEU A 201 16.08 -9.84 -33.88
CA LEU A 201 16.25 -10.54 -32.60
C LEU A 201 15.42 -11.83 -32.50
N ASN A 202 14.34 -11.95 -33.26
CA ASN A 202 13.47 -13.11 -33.28
C ASN A 202 13.75 -14.12 -34.39
N ASP A 203 14.70 -13.82 -35.25
CA ASP A 203 14.98 -14.65 -36.42
C ASP A 203 16.01 -15.74 -36.06
N ALA A 204 15.52 -16.89 -35.59
CA ALA A 204 16.35 -18.04 -35.23
C ALA A 204 17.11 -18.62 -36.46
N ASP A 205 16.57 -18.45 -37.67
CA ASP A 205 17.10 -19.04 -38.90
C ASP A 205 17.95 -18.09 -39.74
N GLY A 206 18.05 -16.81 -39.39
CA GLY A 206 18.81 -15.79 -40.13
C GLY A 206 18.33 -15.51 -41.56
N GLN A 207 17.19 -16.05 -41.97
CA GLN A 207 16.67 -15.97 -43.34
C GLN A 207 15.66 -14.83 -43.61
N ALA A 208 15.01 -14.30 -42.57
CA ALA A 208 13.95 -13.30 -42.72
C ALA A 208 14.47 -11.91 -43.10
N SER A 209 15.74 -11.60 -42.86
CA SER A 209 16.22 -10.22 -42.86
C SER A 209 16.61 -9.61 -44.19
N ALA A 210 16.77 -10.39 -45.26
CA ALA A 210 17.28 -9.83 -46.53
C ALA A 210 16.22 -9.48 -47.55
N ARG A 211 14.95 -9.90 -47.36
CA ARG A 211 13.92 -9.79 -48.42
C ARG A 211 12.56 -9.21 -47.98
N ALA A 212 12.30 -9.05 -46.66
CA ALA A 212 11.01 -8.52 -46.26
C ALA A 212 11.04 -6.97 -46.15
N ALA A 213 10.34 -6.32 -47.04
CA ALA A 213 10.13 -4.86 -47.01
C ALA A 213 9.28 -4.39 -45.81
N SER A 214 8.92 -5.30 -44.91
CA SER A 214 8.04 -5.00 -43.77
C SER A 214 8.42 -5.85 -42.56
N PRO A 215 8.54 -5.28 -41.37
CA PRO A 215 8.88 -6.00 -40.13
C PRO A 215 7.77 -7.01 -39.77
N SER A 216 8.14 -8.23 -39.44
CA SER A 216 7.25 -9.22 -38.82
C SER A 216 7.34 -9.17 -37.31
N GLY A 217 6.31 -9.62 -36.60
CA GLY A 217 6.30 -9.68 -35.15
C GLY A 217 6.06 -8.33 -34.47
N ILE A 218 5.25 -7.47 -35.06
CA ILE A 218 4.87 -6.17 -34.51
C ILE A 218 4.05 -6.42 -33.23
N SER A 219 4.56 -5.95 -32.07
CA SER A 219 3.89 -6.14 -30.78
C SER A 219 2.70 -5.22 -30.61
N ARG A 220 2.78 -4.00 -31.16
CA ARG A 220 1.72 -3.00 -31.11
C ARG A 220 1.80 -2.00 -32.24
N VAL A 221 0.65 -1.42 -32.56
CA VAL A 221 0.54 -0.25 -33.43
C VAL A 221 -0.22 0.84 -32.66
N ASP A 222 0.43 1.95 -32.44
CA ASP A 222 -0.20 3.14 -31.85
C ASP A 222 -0.86 3.97 -32.97
N VAL A 223 -2.13 4.35 -32.76
CA VAL A 223 -2.96 5.01 -33.74
C VAL A 223 -3.34 6.40 -33.25
N VAL A 224 -3.04 7.42 -34.08
CA VAL A 224 -3.47 8.80 -33.84
C VAL A 224 -4.69 9.06 -34.71
N VAL A 225 -5.77 9.49 -34.09
CA VAL A 225 -7.03 9.82 -34.80
C VAL A 225 -6.94 11.25 -35.34
N ALA A 226 -7.50 11.45 -36.52
CA ALA A 226 -7.52 12.77 -37.15
C ALA A 226 -8.34 13.78 -36.35
N ALA A 227 -7.88 15.03 -36.32
CA ALA A 227 -8.57 16.08 -35.56
C ALA A 227 -10.03 16.23 -36.00
N GLY A 228 -10.95 16.06 -35.06
CA GLY A 228 -12.38 16.14 -35.30
C GLY A 228 -13.06 14.85 -35.77
N ALA A 229 -12.33 13.76 -35.95
CA ALA A 229 -12.93 12.43 -36.14
C ALA A 229 -13.41 11.84 -34.79
N ASP A 230 -14.49 11.09 -34.87
CA ASP A 230 -15.03 10.40 -33.67
C ASP A 230 -14.22 9.14 -33.38
N VAL A 231 -13.63 9.05 -32.21
CA VAL A 231 -12.80 7.93 -31.76
C VAL A 231 -13.59 6.61 -31.75
N ASP A 232 -14.87 6.66 -31.39
CA ASP A 232 -15.71 5.46 -31.34
C ASP A 232 -16.04 4.96 -32.78
N ALA A 233 -16.24 5.87 -33.71
CA ALA A 233 -16.43 5.51 -35.13
C ALA A 233 -15.14 4.92 -35.71
N VAL A 234 -13.98 5.49 -35.43
CA VAL A 234 -12.67 4.95 -35.85
C VAL A 234 -12.41 3.58 -35.22
N THR A 235 -12.76 3.40 -33.94
CA THR A 235 -12.67 2.12 -33.26
C THR A 235 -13.50 1.03 -33.96
N ALA A 236 -14.74 1.33 -34.35
CA ALA A 236 -15.59 0.40 -35.09
C ALA A 236 -15.01 0.08 -36.51
N ALA A 237 -14.47 1.10 -37.18
CA ALA A 237 -13.85 0.91 -38.49
C ALA A 237 -12.56 0.07 -38.44
N ILE A 238 -11.74 0.24 -37.41
CA ILE A 238 -10.58 -0.64 -37.14
C ILE A 238 -11.04 -2.07 -36.91
N GLY A 239 -12.13 -2.28 -36.15
CA GLY A 239 -12.71 -3.60 -35.94
C GLY A 239 -13.12 -4.29 -37.22
N GLN A 240 -13.66 -3.52 -38.21
CA GLN A 240 -14.00 -4.06 -39.52
C GLN A 240 -12.78 -4.33 -40.38
N ALA A 241 -11.76 -3.46 -40.31
CA ALA A 241 -10.53 -3.62 -41.10
C ALA A 241 -9.67 -4.81 -40.65
N LEU A 242 -9.72 -5.17 -39.34
CA LEU A 242 -8.90 -6.22 -38.74
C LEU A 242 -9.70 -7.47 -38.33
N VAL A 243 -10.83 -7.74 -38.99
CA VAL A 243 -11.70 -8.92 -38.70
C VAL A 243 -10.93 -10.25 -38.74
N MET A 244 -9.91 -10.34 -39.58
CA MET A 244 -9.13 -11.57 -39.78
C MET A 244 -7.85 -11.63 -38.96
N GLU A 245 -7.54 -10.59 -38.18
CA GLU A 245 -6.34 -10.57 -37.36
C GLU A 245 -6.72 -10.55 -35.86
N PRO A 246 -6.04 -11.34 -35.00
CA PRO A 246 -6.25 -11.30 -33.58
C PRO A 246 -5.54 -10.07 -32.97
N TYR A 247 -6.29 -9.15 -32.44
CA TYR A 247 -5.74 -7.97 -31.82
C TYR A 247 -6.51 -7.58 -30.55
N VAL A 248 -5.84 -6.87 -29.66
CA VAL A 248 -6.48 -6.14 -28.55
C VAL A 248 -6.48 -4.66 -28.90
N LEU A 249 -7.64 -4.06 -28.90
CA LEU A 249 -7.75 -2.61 -28.97
C LEU A 249 -7.85 -2.05 -27.54
N SER A 250 -6.95 -1.17 -27.21
CA SER A 250 -6.95 -0.47 -25.91
C SER A 250 -6.98 1.04 -26.10
N VAL A 251 -7.74 1.69 -25.23
CA VAL A 251 -7.77 3.15 -25.15
C VAL A 251 -6.83 3.57 -24.01
N PRO A 252 -6.07 4.67 -24.14
CA PRO A 252 -5.17 5.15 -23.08
C PRO A 252 -5.82 5.28 -21.71
N ARG A 253 -7.09 5.67 -21.69
CA ARG A 253 -7.91 5.77 -20.45
C ARG A 253 -8.01 4.44 -19.70
N ASP A 254 -8.06 3.32 -20.39
CA ASP A 254 -8.18 1.99 -19.78
C ASP A 254 -6.87 1.54 -19.14
N VAL A 255 -5.73 1.90 -19.75
CA VAL A 255 -4.40 1.68 -19.16
C VAL A 255 -4.26 2.47 -17.84
N ALA A 256 -4.64 3.76 -17.86
CA ALA A 256 -4.63 4.59 -16.66
C ALA A 256 -5.59 4.05 -15.58
N ALA A 257 -6.78 3.60 -15.96
CA ALA A 257 -7.77 3.02 -15.06
C ALA A 257 -7.24 1.73 -14.42
N SER A 258 -6.62 0.85 -15.19
CA SER A 258 -5.98 -0.38 -14.71
C SER A 258 -4.85 -0.08 -13.72
N MET A 259 -3.94 0.84 -14.03
CA MET A 259 -2.87 1.26 -13.12
C MET A 259 -3.41 1.88 -11.83
N ARG A 260 -4.46 2.72 -11.93
CA ARG A 260 -5.11 3.31 -10.74
C ARG A 260 -5.82 2.27 -9.89
N SER A 261 -6.41 1.24 -10.49
CA SER A 261 -7.04 0.14 -9.75
C SER A 261 -6.00 -0.68 -8.96
N SER A 262 -4.83 -0.94 -9.54
CA SER A 262 -3.73 -1.64 -8.87
C SER A 262 -3.16 -0.87 -7.67
N THR A 263 -3.24 0.47 -7.68
CA THR A 263 -2.79 1.32 -6.56
C THR A 263 -3.91 1.70 -5.58
N ALA A 264 -5.15 1.31 -5.86
CA ALA A 264 -6.31 1.71 -5.05
C ALA A 264 -6.21 1.25 -3.58
N ASP A 265 -5.68 0.05 -3.33
CA ASP A 265 -5.52 -0.48 -1.99
C ASP A 265 -4.45 0.29 -1.19
N ILE A 266 -3.35 0.68 -1.81
CA ILE A 266 -2.32 1.52 -1.18
C ILE A 266 -2.93 2.88 -0.79
N ARG A 267 -3.69 3.50 -1.71
CA ARG A 267 -4.38 4.77 -1.45
C ARG A 267 -5.38 4.67 -0.31
N SER A 268 -6.21 3.62 -0.30
CA SER A 268 -7.20 3.40 0.76
C SER A 268 -6.54 3.20 2.12
N THR A 269 -5.43 2.47 2.17
CA THR A 269 -4.65 2.25 3.39
C THR A 269 -4.02 3.55 3.88
N MET A 270 -3.39 4.35 3.00
CA MET A 270 -2.82 5.65 3.38
C MET A 270 -3.88 6.63 3.88
N ALA A 271 -5.03 6.71 3.20
CA ALA A 271 -6.15 7.55 3.64
C ALA A 271 -6.68 7.13 5.01
N MET A 272 -6.78 5.83 5.27
CA MET A 272 -7.20 5.29 6.56
C MET A 272 -6.19 5.61 7.67
N LEU A 273 -4.87 5.45 7.41
CA LEU A 273 -3.83 5.79 8.38
C LEU A 273 -3.86 7.29 8.72
N ALA A 274 -3.98 8.14 7.71
CA ALA A 274 -4.11 9.59 7.88
C ALA A 274 -5.35 9.95 8.72
N ALA A 275 -6.45 9.29 8.46
CA ALA A 275 -7.69 9.49 9.18
C ALA A 275 -7.59 9.04 10.65
N ILE A 276 -6.92 7.91 10.95
CA ILE A 276 -6.67 7.46 12.33
C ILE A 276 -5.75 8.45 13.06
N ALA A 277 -4.67 8.94 12.42
CA ALA A 277 -3.78 9.95 12.99
C ALA A 277 -4.52 11.26 13.30
N LEU A 278 -5.42 11.67 12.42
CA LEU A 278 -6.26 12.85 12.60
C LEU A 278 -7.27 12.66 13.73
N PHE A 279 -7.84 11.45 13.87
CA PHE A 279 -8.69 11.07 15.00
C PHE A 279 -7.92 11.11 16.33
N ALA A 280 -6.68 10.60 16.38
CA ALA A 280 -5.82 10.69 17.54
C ALA A 280 -5.53 12.15 17.92
N ALA A 281 -5.25 13.01 16.94
CA ALA A 281 -5.08 14.45 17.15
C ALA A 281 -6.34 15.12 17.70
N ALA A 282 -7.52 14.79 17.14
CA ALA A 282 -8.82 15.27 17.65
C ALA A 282 -9.02 14.89 19.12
N PHE A 283 -8.68 13.65 19.44
CA PHE A 283 -8.82 13.13 20.81
C PHE A 283 -7.88 13.85 21.80
N LEU A 284 -6.66 14.14 21.38
CA LEU A 284 -5.72 14.94 22.16
C LEU A 284 -6.24 16.37 22.43
N ILE A 285 -6.82 17.00 21.40
CA ILE A 285 -7.43 18.34 21.52
C ILE A 285 -8.62 18.32 22.46
N LEU A 286 -9.52 17.34 22.27
CA LEU A 286 -10.68 17.14 23.15
C LEU A 286 -10.26 17.02 24.62
N ASN A 287 -9.25 16.18 24.87
CA ASN A 287 -8.68 15.98 26.21
C ASN A 287 -8.09 17.30 26.77
N THR A 288 -7.29 17.99 25.98
CA THR A 288 -6.65 19.25 26.41
C THR A 288 -7.65 20.36 26.70
N LEU A 289 -8.66 20.53 25.85
CA LEU A 289 -9.69 21.56 26.03
C LEU A 289 -10.67 21.19 27.14
N ALA A 290 -11.07 19.93 27.28
CA ALA A 290 -11.89 19.46 28.39
C ALA A 290 -11.23 19.78 29.73
N MET A 291 -9.93 19.54 29.81
CA MET A 291 -9.12 19.83 30.98
C MET A 291 -9.03 21.36 31.25
N THR A 292 -8.86 22.15 30.17
CA THR A 292 -8.86 23.63 30.28
C THR A 292 -10.16 24.17 30.87
N VAL A 293 -11.28 23.57 30.46
CA VAL A 293 -12.60 23.94 30.99
C VAL A 293 -12.72 23.65 32.49
N VAL A 294 -12.27 22.47 32.93
CA VAL A 294 -12.32 22.09 34.34
C VAL A 294 -11.51 23.06 35.20
N GLU A 295 -10.29 23.41 34.77
CA GLU A 295 -9.43 24.39 35.53
C GLU A 295 -10.03 25.78 35.58
N ARG A 296 -10.70 26.21 34.57
CA ARG A 296 -11.25 27.56 34.43
C ARG A 296 -12.73 27.64 34.81
N ILE A 297 -13.26 26.56 35.41
CA ILE A 297 -14.70 26.48 35.71
C ILE A 297 -15.14 27.66 36.61
N ARG A 298 -14.26 28.09 37.56
CA ARG A 298 -14.52 29.23 38.45
C ARG A 298 -14.44 30.56 37.70
N GLU A 299 -13.46 30.76 36.85
CA GLU A 299 -13.33 31.96 36.00
C GLU A 299 -14.52 32.10 35.05
N LEU A 300 -14.93 30.98 34.40
CA LEU A 300 -16.07 30.93 33.52
C LEU A 300 -17.40 31.17 34.26
N ALA A 301 -17.51 30.67 35.48
CA ALA A 301 -18.67 30.93 36.36
C ALA A 301 -18.75 32.39 36.79
N LEU A 302 -17.60 33.04 37.13
CA LEU A 302 -17.52 34.47 37.45
C LEU A 302 -17.92 35.33 36.23
N LEU A 303 -17.46 34.98 35.02
CA LEU A 303 -17.86 35.67 33.77
C LEU A 303 -19.37 35.55 33.55
N ARG A 304 -19.95 34.38 33.82
CA ARG A 304 -21.41 34.18 33.72
C ARG A 304 -22.18 34.93 34.81
N ALA A 305 -21.61 34.96 36.01
CA ALA A 305 -22.21 35.76 37.11
C ALA A 305 -22.18 37.29 36.79
N ALA A 306 -21.16 37.70 36.06
CA ALA A 306 -21.06 39.09 35.56
C ALA A 306 -21.92 39.37 34.30
N GLY A 307 -22.77 38.40 33.89
CA GLY A 307 -23.74 38.61 32.82
C GLY A 307 -23.36 38.02 31.44
N ALA A 308 -22.26 37.29 31.35
CA ALA A 308 -21.88 36.63 30.08
C ALA A 308 -22.90 35.55 29.68
N ALA A 309 -23.37 35.62 28.44
CA ALA A 309 -24.29 34.64 27.87
C ALA A 309 -23.60 33.29 27.60
N ARG A 310 -24.37 32.18 27.64
CA ARG A 310 -23.85 30.84 27.32
C ARG A 310 -23.11 30.79 25.98
N GLY A 311 -23.65 31.43 24.94
CA GLY A 311 -23.02 31.47 23.61
C GLY A 311 -21.71 32.25 23.56
N GLN A 312 -21.46 33.20 24.49
CA GLN A 312 -20.18 33.89 24.60
C GLN A 312 -19.09 32.97 25.14
N VAL A 313 -19.40 32.14 26.14
CA VAL A 313 -18.51 31.13 26.69
C VAL A 313 -18.13 30.09 25.64
N VAL A 314 -19.13 29.60 24.87
CA VAL A 314 -18.90 28.69 23.74
C VAL A 314 -17.93 29.32 22.72
N ARG A 315 -18.19 30.56 22.34
CA ARG A 315 -17.33 31.26 21.33
C ARG A 315 -15.89 31.45 21.81
N VAL A 316 -15.66 31.68 23.10
CA VAL A 316 -14.30 31.78 23.66
C VAL A 316 -13.53 30.48 23.49
N ILE A 317 -14.15 29.34 23.81
CA ILE A 317 -13.50 28.02 23.70
C ILE A 317 -13.30 27.62 22.23
N LEU A 318 -14.29 27.87 21.36
CA LEU A 318 -14.13 27.65 19.93
C LEU A 318 -13.02 28.54 19.33
N ALA A 319 -12.87 29.80 19.80
CA ALA A 319 -11.78 30.68 19.38
C ALA A 319 -10.40 30.14 19.83
N GLN A 320 -10.30 29.55 21.04
CA GLN A 320 -9.10 28.84 21.45
C GLN A 320 -8.80 27.64 20.55
N GLY A 321 -9.82 26.80 20.25
CA GLY A 321 -9.71 25.69 19.31
C GLY A 321 -9.26 26.17 17.92
N LEU A 322 -9.82 27.28 17.43
CA LEU A 322 -9.42 27.84 16.13
C LEU A 322 -7.94 28.26 16.11
N VAL A 323 -7.46 28.94 17.16
CA VAL A 323 -6.04 29.37 17.24
C VAL A 323 -5.12 28.16 17.29
N LEU A 324 -5.45 27.15 18.10
CA LEU A 324 -4.69 25.89 18.19
C LEU A 324 -4.71 25.14 16.84
N GLY A 325 -5.90 25.09 16.19
CA GLY A 325 -6.07 24.46 14.90
C GLY A 325 -5.27 25.13 13.80
N LEU A 326 -5.32 26.46 13.71
CA LEU A 326 -4.52 27.21 12.74
C LEU A 326 -3.02 27.05 12.99
N GLY A 327 -2.56 27.26 14.23
CA GLY A 327 -1.15 27.11 14.57
C GLY A 327 -0.61 25.71 14.32
N GLY A 328 -1.36 24.69 14.72
CA GLY A 328 -1.02 23.29 14.48
C GLY A 328 -1.07 22.93 12.99
N SER A 329 -2.07 23.40 12.26
CA SER A 329 -2.17 23.11 10.82
C SER A 329 -1.04 23.76 10.03
N PHE A 330 -0.66 25.00 10.31
CA PHE A 330 0.48 25.63 9.62
C PHE A 330 1.79 24.88 9.86
N LEU A 331 2.07 24.47 11.09
CA LEU A 331 3.24 23.63 11.39
C LEU A 331 3.08 22.24 10.76
N GLY A 332 1.89 21.68 10.78
CA GLY A 332 1.57 20.40 10.17
C GLY A 332 1.76 20.39 8.66
N LEU A 333 1.44 21.48 7.96
CA LEU A 333 1.73 21.62 6.53
C LEU A 333 3.23 21.56 6.26
N ALA A 334 4.05 22.31 7.02
CA ALA A 334 5.51 22.30 6.85
C ALA A 334 6.11 20.90 7.12
N PHE A 335 5.74 20.29 8.25
CA PHE A 335 6.21 18.94 8.59
C PHE A 335 5.64 17.87 7.65
N GLY A 336 4.43 18.05 7.14
CA GLY A 336 3.79 17.11 6.20
C GLY A 336 4.48 17.09 4.85
N VAL A 337 4.88 18.27 4.35
CA VAL A 337 5.70 18.37 3.14
C VAL A 337 7.06 17.71 3.35
N ALA A 338 7.73 17.96 4.48
CA ALA A 338 9.00 17.32 4.80
C ALA A 338 8.87 15.80 4.91
N LEU A 339 7.80 15.30 5.55
CA LEU A 339 7.51 13.88 5.68
C LEU A 339 7.21 13.25 4.32
N ALA A 340 6.47 13.94 3.44
CA ALA A 340 6.21 13.48 2.08
C ALA A 340 7.49 13.34 1.26
N GLN A 341 8.41 14.31 1.37
CA GLN A 341 9.73 14.25 0.72
C GLN A 341 10.58 13.09 1.24
N LEU A 342 10.59 12.88 2.55
CA LEU A 342 11.30 11.76 3.18
C LEU A 342 10.73 10.41 2.71
N THR A 343 9.41 10.29 2.66
CA THR A 343 8.70 9.10 2.17
C THR A 343 9.04 8.81 0.71
N ALA A 344 9.01 9.83 -0.15
CA ALA A 344 9.35 9.67 -1.56
C ALA A 344 10.85 9.35 -1.77
N ALA A 345 11.73 9.97 -1.00
CA ALA A 345 13.16 9.66 -1.04
C ALA A 345 13.42 8.20 -0.63
N TRP A 346 12.73 7.73 0.38
CA TRP A 346 12.84 6.34 0.84
C TRP A 346 12.30 5.35 -0.19
N LEU A 347 11.15 5.63 -0.82
CA LEU A 347 10.59 4.79 -1.90
C LEU A 347 11.53 4.69 -3.11
N ARG A 348 12.27 5.77 -3.43
CA ARG A 348 13.29 5.72 -4.50
C ARG A 348 14.47 4.82 -4.16
N VAL A 349 14.94 4.85 -2.91
CA VAL A 349 16.04 3.98 -2.44
C VAL A 349 15.61 2.51 -2.45
N VAL A 350 14.38 2.25 -2.10
CA VAL A 350 13.80 0.89 -2.05
C VAL A 350 13.52 0.32 -3.45
N GLY A 351 13.43 1.16 -4.47
CA GLY A 351 13.34 0.74 -5.88
C GLY A 351 12.02 0.08 -6.29
N THR A 352 10.97 0.12 -5.46
CA THR A 352 9.69 -0.55 -5.73
C THR A 352 8.74 0.27 -6.61
N VAL A 353 8.87 1.59 -6.62
CA VAL A 353 8.05 2.50 -7.44
C VAL A 353 8.90 3.71 -7.82
N SER A 354 8.91 4.08 -9.09
CA SER A 354 9.51 5.33 -9.57
C SER A 354 8.61 6.51 -9.21
N LEU A 355 8.65 6.94 -7.95
CA LEU A 355 8.05 8.18 -7.49
C LEU A 355 9.09 9.31 -7.65
N ASP A 356 8.94 10.14 -8.69
CA ASP A 356 9.89 11.22 -8.95
C ASP A 356 9.90 12.26 -7.84
N ALA A 357 8.74 12.73 -7.43
CA ALA A 357 8.57 13.64 -6.30
C ALA A 357 7.13 13.61 -5.78
N PRO A 358 6.89 13.82 -4.47
CA PRO A 358 5.54 14.00 -3.97
C PRO A 358 4.97 15.31 -4.55
N VAL A 359 3.73 15.25 -5.04
CA VAL A 359 3.07 16.44 -5.62
C VAL A 359 2.41 17.24 -4.49
N VAL A 360 3.03 18.36 -4.14
CA VAL A 360 2.49 19.31 -3.17
C VAL A 360 1.68 20.38 -3.92
N SER A 361 0.44 20.04 -4.27
CA SER A 361 -0.47 20.97 -4.92
C SER A 361 -1.11 21.95 -3.91
N PRO A 362 -1.54 23.15 -4.33
CA PRO A 362 -2.32 24.05 -3.47
C PRO A 362 -3.58 23.40 -2.89
N GLN A 363 -4.16 22.43 -3.60
CA GLN A 363 -5.32 21.66 -3.17
C GLN A 363 -5.01 20.75 -1.98
N VAL A 364 -3.86 20.04 -2.00
CA VAL A 364 -3.38 19.22 -0.88
C VAL A 364 -3.15 20.09 0.36
N LEU A 365 -2.52 21.26 0.20
CA LEU A 365 -2.29 22.18 1.30
C LEU A 365 -3.59 22.75 1.86
N ALA A 366 -4.52 23.14 1.01
CA ALA A 366 -5.83 23.64 1.42
C ALA A 366 -6.65 22.55 2.13
N ALA A 367 -6.64 21.30 1.64
CA ALA A 367 -7.31 20.18 2.27
C ALA A 367 -6.71 19.87 3.65
N GLY A 368 -5.37 19.88 3.78
CA GLY A 368 -4.70 19.67 5.06
C GLY A 368 -5.02 20.77 6.08
N LEU A 369 -4.99 22.05 5.67
CA LEU A 369 -5.38 23.16 6.51
C LEU A 369 -6.84 23.08 6.95
N ALA A 370 -7.74 22.85 5.99
CA ALA A 370 -9.18 22.73 6.26
C ALA A 370 -9.49 21.59 7.22
N ALA A 371 -8.90 20.41 6.98
CA ALA A 371 -9.08 19.23 7.83
C ALA A 371 -8.58 19.48 9.25
N GLY A 372 -7.39 20.05 9.42
CA GLY A 372 -6.82 20.34 10.74
C GLY A 372 -7.63 21.37 11.52
N VAL A 373 -8.09 22.41 10.89
CA VAL A 373 -8.98 23.42 11.51
C VAL A 373 -10.34 22.84 11.84
N LEU A 374 -10.95 22.10 10.90
CA LEU A 374 -12.28 21.51 11.08
C LEU A 374 -12.29 20.50 12.23
N ILE A 375 -11.31 19.57 12.27
CA ILE A 375 -11.24 18.54 13.31
C ILE A 375 -11.01 19.17 14.68
N THR A 376 -10.20 20.24 14.74
CA THR A 376 -9.94 20.98 16.00
C THR A 376 -11.21 21.69 16.48
N LEU A 377 -11.97 22.30 15.58
CA LEU A 377 -13.26 22.94 15.94
C LEU A 377 -14.28 21.91 16.41
N VAL A 378 -14.40 20.77 15.71
CA VAL A 378 -15.30 19.68 16.10
C VAL A 378 -14.93 19.12 17.47
N ALA A 379 -13.64 18.84 17.70
CA ALA A 379 -13.14 18.38 19.00
C ALA A 379 -13.38 19.40 20.15
N SER A 380 -13.50 20.69 19.80
CA SER A 380 -13.76 21.78 20.78
C SER A 380 -15.23 21.94 21.15
N ILE A 381 -16.17 21.36 20.39
CA ILE A 381 -17.61 21.54 20.60
C ILE A 381 -18.06 21.00 21.97
N GLU A 382 -17.65 19.77 22.30
CA GLU A 382 -18.09 19.13 23.54
C GLU A 382 -17.54 19.83 24.81
N PRO A 383 -16.25 20.19 24.90
CA PRO A 383 -15.74 21.02 25.99
C PRO A 383 -16.44 22.39 26.08
N ALA A 384 -16.74 23.02 24.93
CA ALA A 384 -17.42 24.31 24.88
C ALA A 384 -18.86 24.22 25.42
N ARG A 385 -19.59 23.16 25.06
CA ARG A 385 -20.96 22.90 25.58
C ARG A 385 -20.94 22.64 27.07
N ARG A 386 -20.02 21.83 27.58
CA ARG A 386 -19.85 21.58 29.03
C ARG A 386 -19.53 22.86 29.78
N ALA A 387 -18.61 23.68 29.29
CA ALA A 387 -18.28 24.96 29.87
C ALA A 387 -19.50 25.91 29.97
N ALA A 388 -20.33 25.97 28.94
CA ALA A 388 -21.53 26.80 28.91
C ALA A 388 -22.65 26.28 29.82
N GLY A 389 -22.67 24.98 30.15
CA GLY A 389 -23.63 24.35 31.03
C GLY A 389 -23.40 24.60 32.52
N VAL A 390 -22.22 25.06 32.92
CA VAL A 390 -21.87 25.27 34.35
C VAL A 390 -22.75 26.33 35.00
N SER A 391 -23.39 25.98 36.15
CA SER A 391 -24.14 26.90 36.94
C SER A 391 -23.23 27.83 37.76
N PRO A 392 -23.35 29.17 37.65
CA PRO A 392 -22.56 30.11 38.45
C PRO A 392 -22.63 29.85 39.97
N VAL A 393 -23.82 29.55 40.47
CA VAL A 393 -24.09 29.29 41.88
C VAL A 393 -23.41 27.99 42.35
N ALA A 394 -23.49 26.92 41.52
CA ALA A 394 -22.85 25.65 41.82
C ALA A 394 -21.31 25.76 41.85
N ALA A 395 -20.71 26.49 40.90
CA ALA A 395 -19.27 26.70 40.79
C ALA A 395 -18.72 27.60 41.91
N LEU A 396 -19.47 28.55 42.41
CA LEU A 396 -19.09 29.42 43.53
C LEU A 396 -19.28 28.75 44.91
N ARG A 397 -20.28 27.87 45.04
CA ARG A 397 -20.47 27.03 46.23
C ARG A 397 -19.51 25.83 46.29
N ALA A 398 -18.68 25.64 45.30
CA ALA A 398 -17.91 24.42 45.04
C ALA A 398 -16.89 24.05 46.10
N ARG A 399 -17.38 23.45 47.19
CA ARG A 399 -16.92 22.17 47.70
C ARG A 399 -17.74 21.02 47.11
N ALA A 400 -18.48 21.23 46.00
CA ALA A 400 -19.26 20.21 45.31
C ALA A 400 -18.33 19.24 44.60
N ASP A 401 -18.40 18.02 45.04
CA ASP A 401 -17.65 16.86 44.58
C ASP A 401 -17.81 16.70 43.03
N PRO A 402 -16.74 16.87 42.24
CA PRO A 402 -16.81 16.64 40.78
C PRO A 402 -17.28 15.22 40.42
N ALA A 403 -17.10 14.26 41.33
CA ALA A 403 -17.55 12.89 41.19
C ALA A 403 -19.06 12.72 41.14
N ALA A 404 -19.85 13.68 41.68
CA ALA A 404 -21.32 13.61 41.60
C ALA A 404 -21.85 13.92 40.20
N MET A 405 -21.19 14.75 39.41
CA MET A 405 -21.55 15.02 38.00
C MET A 405 -21.26 13.86 37.05
N VAL A 406 -20.26 13.03 37.36
CA VAL A 406 -19.83 11.89 36.55
C VAL A 406 -20.78 10.70 36.74
N ARG A 407 -21.36 10.52 37.92
CA ARG A 407 -22.25 9.38 38.21
C ARG A 407 -23.53 9.36 37.37
N ALA A 408 -24.05 10.50 36.95
CA ALA A 408 -25.25 10.60 36.11
C ALA A 408 -25.01 10.14 34.66
N SER A 409 -23.74 10.01 34.22
CA SER A 409 -23.40 9.69 32.85
C SER A 409 -23.15 8.18 32.59
N THR A 410 -23.01 7.34 33.63
CA THR A 410 -22.62 5.93 33.43
C THR A 410 -23.72 5.12 32.73
N GLY A 411 -24.99 5.37 33.00
CA GLY A 411 -26.11 4.70 32.33
C GLY A 411 -26.19 5.05 30.84
N TRP A 412 -26.00 6.32 30.50
CA TRP A 412 -25.98 6.78 29.12
C TRP A 412 -24.74 6.26 28.37
N LEU A 413 -23.60 6.16 29.05
CA LEU A 413 -22.39 5.60 28.49
C LEU A 413 -22.55 4.12 28.11
N ILE A 414 -23.24 3.32 28.95
CA ILE A 414 -23.58 1.93 28.65
C ILE A 414 -24.49 1.86 27.41
N VAL A 415 -25.47 2.73 27.29
CA VAL A 415 -26.34 2.80 26.10
C VAL A 415 -25.55 3.16 24.85
N VAL A 416 -24.66 4.15 24.92
CA VAL A 416 -23.80 4.54 23.79
C VAL A 416 -22.85 3.40 23.40
N VAL A 417 -22.23 2.73 24.37
CA VAL A 417 -21.38 1.55 24.14
C VAL A 417 -22.18 0.43 23.46
N ALA A 418 -23.40 0.17 23.93
CA ALA A 418 -24.27 -0.85 23.35
C ALA A 418 -24.69 -0.49 21.91
N VAL A 419 -25.01 0.77 21.65
CA VAL A 419 -25.40 1.26 20.31
C VAL A 419 -24.21 1.23 19.36
N VAL A 420 -23.07 1.78 19.76
CA VAL A 420 -21.86 1.79 18.92
C VAL A 420 -21.32 0.37 18.72
N GLY A 421 -21.34 -0.46 19.76
CA GLY A 421 -20.93 -1.86 19.67
C GLY A 421 -21.86 -2.68 18.78
N GLY A 422 -23.18 -2.52 18.93
CA GLY A 422 -24.17 -3.15 18.07
C GLY A 422 -24.03 -2.70 16.61
N PHE A 423 -23.81 -1.41 16.37
CA PHE A 423 -23.55 -0.86 15.05
C PHE A 423 -22.25 -1.39 14.43
N ALA A 424 -21.17 -1.49 15.21
CA ALA A 424 -19.93 -2.09 14.76
C ALA A 424 -20.09 -3.57 14.39
N ILE A 425 -20.83 -4.34 15.21
CA ILE A 425 -21.12 -5.77 14.95
C ILE A 425 -21.98 -5.96 13.70
N VAL A 426 -22.97 -5.09 13.48
CA VAL A 426 -23.84 -5.14 12.28
C VAL A 426 -23.05 -4.74 11.02
N LEU A 427 -22.13 -3.78 11.13
CA LEU A 427 -21.31 -3.35 9.99
C LEU A 427 -20.19 -4.36 9.62
N LEU A 428 -19.78 -5.23 10.52
CA LEU A 428 -18.75 -6.24 10.25
C LEU A 428 -19.10 -7.16 9.06
N PRO A 429 -20.28 -7.81 9.02
CA PRO A 429 -20.67 -8.64 7.87
C PRO A 429 -20.95 -7.82 6.61
N VAL A 430 -21.45 -6.58 6.75
CA VAL A 430 -21.69 -5.68 5.61
C VAL A 430 -20.37 -5.19 5.01
N ALA A 431 -19.36 -4.95 5.85
CA ALA A 431 -17.99 -4.63 5.39
C ALA A 431 -17.32 -5.85 4.73
N ALA A 432 -17.55 -7.06 5.24
CA ALA A 432 -17.08 -8.30 4.65
C ALA A 432 -17.77 -8.62 3.30
N ALA A 433 -18.99 -8.13 3.08
CA ALA A 433 -19.78 -8.32 1.84
C ALA A 433 -19.41 -7.33 0.70
N GLY A 434 -18.26 -6.65 0.77
CA GLY A 434 -17.73 -5.91 -0.37
C GLY A 434 -18.02 -4.41 -0.42
N LEU A 435 -18.14 -3.72 0.73
CA LEU A 435 -18.12 -2.26 0.74
C LEU A 435 -16.80 -1.72 0.15
N VAL A 436 -16.89 -1.03 -0.96
CA VAL A 436 -15.75 -0.49 -1.71
C VAL A 436 -15.46 0.95 -1.28
N GLY A 437 -14.17 1.31 -1.14
CA GLY A 437 -13.73 2.70 -0.99
C GLY A 437 -13.87 3.27 0.44
N ALA A 438 -14.30 4.53 0.56
CA ALA A 438 -14.34 5.29 1.82
C ALA A 438 -15.23 4.66 2.92
N SER A 439 -16.17 3.79 2.56
CA SER A 439 -17.04 3.09 3.51
C SER A 439 -16.29 2.08 4.39
N ARG A 440 -15.12 1.58 3.97
CA ARG A 440 -14.26 0.70 4.79
C ARG A 440 -13.73 1.40 6.06
N ALA A 441 -13.63 2.71 6.07
CA ALA A 441 -13.15 3.47 7.22
C ALA A 441 -14.19 3.53 8.36
N VAL A 442 -15.49 3.45 8.07
CA VAL A 442 -16.54 3.59 9.08
C VAL A 442 -16.46 2.54 10.20
N PRO A 443 -16.36 1.22 9.91
CA PRO A 443 -16.24 0.22 10.97
C PRO A 443 -14.92 0.35 11.76
N VAL A 444 -13.83 0.80 11.15
CA VAL A 444 -12.56 1.06 11.86
C VAL A 444 -12.75 2.14 12.93
N TYR A 445 -13.39 3.26 12.57
CA TYR A 445 -13.72 4.30 13.56
C TYR A 445 -14.69 3.84 14.62
N ALA A 446 -15.66 3.01 14.25
CA ALA A 446 -16.63 2.45 15.22
C ALA A 446 -15.88 1.55 16.24
N ILE A 447 -14.95 0.72 15.83
CA ILE A 447 -14.13 -0.12 16.73
C ILE A 447 -13.25 0.75 17.62
N LEU A 448 -12.58 1.77 17.09
CA LEU A 448 -11.76 2.68 17.89
C LEU A 448 -12.61 3.45 18.93
N LEU A 449 -13.75 3.97 18.51
CA LEU A 449 -14.66 4.67 19.40
C LEU A 449 -15.18 3.74 20.48
N LEU A 450 -15.57 2.52 20.13
CA LEU A 450 -16.03 1.50 21.07
C LEU A 450 -14.93 1.16 22.08
N ALA A 451 -13.68 0.96 21.66
CA ALA A 451 -12.57 0.68 22.54
C ALA A 451 -12.32 1.80 23.54
N VAL A 452 -12.40 3.06 23.08
CA VAL A 452 -12.29 4.24 23.97
C VAL A 452 -13.46 4.32 24.95
N LEU A 453 -14.69 4.08 24.50
CA LEU A 453 -15.91 4.11 25.32
C LEU A 453 -15.97 2.95 26.35
N LEU A 454 -15.35 1.79 26.02
CA LEU A 454 -15.21 0.65 26.94
C LEU A 454 -14.17 0.90 28.04
N THR A 455 -13.20 1.75 27.78
CA THR A 455 -12.08 2.01 28.72
C THR A 455 -12.53 2.32 30.14
N PRO A 456 -13.51 3.22 30.44
CA PRO A 456 -13.92 3.53 31.82
C PRO A 456 -14.54 2.34 32.55
N ILE A 457 -15.12 1.40 31.82
CA ILE A 457 -15.69 0.17 32.39
C ILE A 457 -14.54 -0.80 32.74
N LEU A 458 -13.55 -0.89 31.88
CA LEU A 458 -12.41 -1.81 32.00
C LEU A 458 -11.34 -1.33 32.99
N LEU A 459 -11.27 -0.02 33.30
CA LEU A 459 -10.26 0.54 34.24
C LEU A 459 -10.25 -0.15 35.60
N GLY A 460 -11.40 -0.49 36.17
CA GLY A 460 -11.50 -1.14 37.48
C GLY A 460 -10.95 -2.57 37.49
N PRO A 461 -11.49 -3.48 36.66
CA PRO A 461 -11.01 -4.87 36.62
C PRO A 461 -9.57 -4.98 36.07
N LEU A 462 -9.22 -4.32 34.98
CA LEU A 462 -7.87 -4.37 34.43
C LEU A 462 -6.84 -3.73 35.35
N GLY A 463 -7.18 -2.62 35.99
CA GLY A 463 -6.28 -1.97 36.96
C GLY A 463 -5.90 -2.86 38.12
N ARG A 464 -6.77 -3.81 38.54
CA ARG A 464 -6.44 -4.81 39.57
C ARG A 464 -5.46 -5.85 39.06
N VAL A 465 -5.69 -6.37 37.87
CA VAL A 465 -4.85 -7.42 37.25
C VAL A 465 -3.47 -6.87 36.87
N VAL A 466 -3.44 -5.74 36.20
CA VAL A 466 -2.20 -5.08 35.72
C VAL A 466 -1.39 -4.51 36.90
N GLY A 467 -2.04 -4.15 37.99
CA GLY A 467 -1.36 -3.69 39.22
C GLY A 467 -0.60 -4.78 39.95
N LEU A 468 -0.94 -6.08 39.76
CA LEU A 468 -0.32 -7.19 40.49
C LEU A 468 1.22 -7.23 40.39
N PRO A 469 1.84 -7.12 39.18
CA PRO A 469 3.31 -7.10 39.07
C PRO A 469 3.95 -5.95 39.86
N PHE A 470 3.32 -4.77 39.79
CA PHE A 470 3.80 -3.61 40.56
C PHE A 470 3.60 -3.78 42.08
N ALA A 471 2.51 -4.43 42.48
CA ALA A 471 2.23 -4.72 43.89
C ALA A 471 3.25 -5.68 44.51
N LEU A 472 3.87 -6.57 43.77
CA LEU A 472 4.92 -7.48 44.25
C LEU A 472 6.17 -6.73 44.68
N VAL A 473 6.51 -5.62 44.04
CA VAL A 473 7.74 -4.85 44.28
C VAL A 473 7.45 -3.54 45.04
N LEU A 474 6.34 -2.87 44.77
CA LEU A 474 6.02 -1.51 45.18
C LEU A 474 4.58 -1.42 45.74
N ARG A 475 4.30 -2.17 46.83
CA ARG A 475 2.94 -2.32 47.39
C ARG A 475 2.26 -1.00 47.79
N LEU A 476 2.99 -0.05 48.34
CA LEU A 476 2.44 1.23 48.76
C LEU A 476 2.12 2.11 47.56
N GLU A 477 3.08 2.21 46.64
CA GLU A 477 2.98 3.02 45.42
C GLU A 477 1.84 2.52 44.52
N GLU A 478 1.67 1.18 44.38
CA GLU A 478 0.57 0.58 43.59
C GLU A 478 -0.79 0.90 44.20
N ARG A 479 -0.96 0.78 45.56
CA ARG A 479 -2.22 1.12 46.21
C ARG A 479 -2.60 2.58 46.01
N LEU A 480 -1.62 3.48 46.12
CA LEU A 480 -1.82 4.91 45.87
C LEU A 480 -2.17 5.20 44.40
N ALA A 481 -1.46 4.58 43.46
CA ALA A 481 -1.71 4.72 42.03
C ALA A 481 -3.10 4.24 41.67
N ARG A 482 -3.50 3.05 42.14
CA ARG A 482 -4.82 2.49 41.88
C ARG A 482 -5.96 3.30 42.47
N ALA A 483 -5.77 3.83 43.66
CA ALA A 483 -6.72 4.74 44.32
C ALA A 483 -6.90 6.03 43.48
N ALA A 484 -5.80 6.57 42.94
CA ALA A 484 -5.83 7.72 42.05
C ALA A 484 -6.62 7.44 40.76
N ILE A 485 -6.31 6.33 40.11
CA ILE A 485 -6.99 5.90 38.86
C ILE A 485 -8.51 5.72 39.06
N SER A 486 -8.92 5.15 40.19
CA SER A 486 -10.34 4.89 40.49
C SER A 486 -11.13 6.14 40.88
N ARG A 487 -10.45 7.18 41.39
CA ARG A 487 -11.07 8.42 41.86
C ARG A 487 -11.56 9.31 40.71
N ASP A 488 -10.80 9.43 39.65
CA ASP A 488 -11.12 10.27 38.49
C ASP A 488 -11.15 9.46 37.19
N ARG A 489 -12.18 8.60 37.04
CA ARG A 489 -12.33 7.71 35.87
C ARG A 489 -12.47 8.47 34.58
N GLY A 490 -13.15 9.61 34.55
CA GLY A 490 -13.41 10.35 33.30
C GLY A 490 -12.10 10.86 32.69
N ARG A 491 -11.24 11.39 33.49
CA ARG A 491 -9.92 11.89 33.09
C ARG A 491 -8.97 10.76 32.70
N THR A 492 -8.93 9.72 33.51
CA THR A 492 -8.14 8.52 33.24
C THR A 492 -8.53 7.88 31.91
N THR A 493 -9.83 7.86 31.59
CA THR A 493 -10.34 7.39 30.30
C THR A 493 -9.77 8.18 29.12
N LEU A 494 -9.71 9.50 29.22
CA LEU A 494 -9.16 10.34 28.16
C LEU A 494 -7.65 10.12 27.97
N THR A 495 -6.92 9.86 29.04
CA THR A 495 -5.49 9.54 28.96
C THR A 495 -5.24 8.19 28.31
N VAL A 496 -5.94 7.15 28.77
CA VAL A 496 -5.82 5.80 28.25
C VAL A 496 -6.33 5.73 26.80
N GLY A 497 -7.41 6.46 26.50
CA GLY A 497 -8.00 6.49 25.15
C GLY A 497 -7.04 6.98 24.07
N SER A 498 -6.21 7.99 24.36
CA SER A 498 -5.19 8.44 23.41
C SER A 498 -4.15 7.34 23.12
N LEU A 499 -3.79 6.57 24.15
CA LEU A 499 -2.86 5.45 24.00
C LEU A 499 -3.50 4.27 23.25
N VAL A 500 -4.76 3.98 23.53
CA VAL A 500 -5.53 2.93 22.83
C VAL A 500 -5.51 3.17 21.32
N VAL A 501 -5.79 4.40 20.88
CA VAL A 501 -5.82 4.73 19.44
C VAL A 501 -4.45 4.55 18.80
N GLY A 502 -3.37 5.07 19.43
CA GLY A 502 -2.02 4.96 18.86
C GLY A 502 -1.52 3.51 18.80
N LEU A 503 -1.75 2.72 19.85
CA LEU A 503 -1.29 1.33 19.91
C LEU A 503 -2.17 0.39 19.07
N ALA A 504 -3.47 0.67 18.95
CA ALA A 504 -4.36 -0.08 18.06
C ALA A 504 -3.90 0.01 16.60
N MET A 505 -3.41 1.16 16.18
CA MET A 505 -2.88 1.35 14.83
C MET A 505 -1.66 0.47 14.55
N VAL A 506 -0.71 0.41 15.50
CA VAL A 506 0.50 -0.43 15.36
C VAL A 506 0.13 -1.91 15.25
N VAL A 507 -0.78 -2.39 16.10
CA VAL A 507 -1.20 -3.80 16.08
C VAL A 507 -2.05 -4.12 14.85
N ALA A 508 -2.92 -3.21 14.42
CA ALA A 508 -3.73 -3.40 13.21
C ALA A 508 -2.84 -3.55 11.98
N LEU A 509 -1.86 -2.65 11.83
CA LEU A 509 -0.91 -2.69 10.72
C LEU A 509 -0.04 -3.94 10.76
N GLY A 510 0.49 -4.30 11.94
CA GLY A 510 1.25 -5.54 12.12
C GLY A 510 0.43 -6.80 11.80
N THR A 511 -0.88 -6.79 12.08
CA THR A 511 -1.78 -7.90 11.71
C THR A 511 -1.95 -7.99 10.19
N VAL A 512 -2.16 -6.87 9.52
CA VAL A 512 -2.25 -6.82 8.05
C VAL A 512 -0.93 -7.27 7.42
N ALA A 513 0.21 -6.77 7.90
CA ALA A 513 1.53 -7.12 7.39
C ALA A 513 1.84 -8.61 7.52
N ALA A 514 1.55 -9.20 8.70
CA ALA A 514 1.78 -10.63 8.94
C ALA A 514 0.93 -11.51 8.00
N ASN A 515 -0.33 -11.14 7.77
CA ASN A 515 -1.22 -11.89 6.89
C ASN A 515 -0.89 -11.69 5.40
N ALA A 516 -0.51 -10.46 5.01
CA ALA A 516 -0.09 -10.18 3.63
C ALA A 516 1.16 -10.99 3.25
N ARG A 517 2.15 -11.09 4.17
CA ARG A 517 3.35 -11.90 3.96
C ARG A 517 2.99 -13.38 3.80
N VAL A 518 2.17 -13.92 4.71
CA VAL A 518 1.75 -15.32 4.64
C VAL A 518 0.96 -15.59 3.37
N ALA A 519 0.04 -14.70 2.99
CA ALA A 519 -0.73 -14.84 1.77
C ALA A 519 0.16 -14.83 0.52
N ALA A 520 1.19 -13.98 0.48
CA ALA A 520 2.11 -13.90 -0.65
C ALA A 520 2.99 -15.14 -0.78
N THR A 521 3.58 -15.64 0.33
CA THR A 521 4.39 -16.86 0.32
C THR A 521 3.55 -18.11 0.06
N ALA A 522 2.38 -18.22 0.69
CA ALA A 522 1.46 -19.32 0.46
C ALA A 522 0.96 -19.33 -1.00
N TRP A 523 0.69 -18.16 -1.56
CA TRP A 523 0.28 -18.07 -2.96
C TRP A 523 1.36 -18.59 -3.91
N LEU A 524 2.62 -18.15 -3.75
CA LEU A 524 3.73 -18.61 -4.58
C LEU A 524 3.91 -20.13 -4.46
N SER A 525 3.89 -20.67 -3.24
CA SER A 525 4.00 -22.09 -2.99
C SER A 525 2.81 -22.92 -3.50
N GLN A 526 1.62 -22.33 -3.66
CA GLN A 526 0.44 -23.01 -4.21
C GLN A 526 0.42 -23.03 -5.73
N VAL A 527 1.09 -22.10 -6.39
CA VAL A 527 1.02 -21.89 -7.83
C VAL A 527 2.24 -22.44 -8.55
N VAL A 528 3.45 -22.29 -7.99
CA VAL A 528 4.71 -22.71 -8.63
C VAL A 528 5.02 -24.17 -8.30
N PRO A 529 5.03 -25.09 -9.30
CA PRO A 529 5.18 -26.53 -9.08
C PRO A 529 6.65 -26.99 -9.05
N GLY A 530 7.55 -26.32 -8.29
CA GLY A 530 8.95 -26.74 -8.26
C GLY A 530 9.79 -25.99 -7.23
N ASP A 531 11.11 -26.23 -7.32
CA ASP A 531 12.12 -25.73 -6.39
C ASP A 531 12.98 -24.62 -7.02
N GLU A 532 13.07 -24.61 -8.37
CA GLU A 532 13.85 -23.66 -9.13
C GLU A 532 13.10 -23.18 -10.37
N ILE A 533 13.24 -21.90 -10.68
CA ILE A 533 12.62 -21.23 -11.83
C ILE A 533 13.72 -20.85 -12.81
N LEU A 534 13.62 -21.34 -14.05
CA LEU A 534 14.47 -20.92 -15.16
C LEU A 534 13.65 -20.04 -16.09
N THR A 535 14.14 -18.85 -16.35
CA THR A 535 13.47 -17.90 -17.26
C THR A 535 14.24 -17.84 -18.56
N ALA A 536 13.55 -18.06 -19.67
CA ALA A 536 14.09 -17.97 -21.01
C ALA A 536 14.08 -16.50 -21.51
N ILE A 537 15.01 -16.17 -22.38
CA ILE A 537 15.09 -14.86 -23.05
C ILE A 537 14.02 -14.73 -24.14
N ALA A 538 13.80 -15.80 -24.86
CA ALA A 538 12.79 -15.96 -25.89
C ALA A 538 12.04 -17.26 -25.62
N PRO A 539 10.82 -17.41 -26.15
CA PRO A 539 10.10 -18.67 -26.02
C PRO A 539 10.93 -19.85 -26.51
N GLU A 540 11.21 -20.78 -25.64
CA GLU A 540 11.97 -21.98 -25.95
C GLU A 540 11.02 -23.09 -26.40
N PRO A 541 11.33 -23.78 -27.52
CA PRO A 541 10.54 -24.94 -27.93
C PRO A 541 10.48 -26.00 -26.83
N THR A 542 9.34 -26.67 -26.72
CA THR A 542 9.11 -27.79 -25.78
C THR A 542 9.09 -29.12 -26.53
N GLY A 543 9.37 -30.22 -25.84
CA GLY A 543 9.34 -31.57 -26.39
C GLY A 543 10.73 -32.15 -26.79
N PRO A 544 10.78 -33.16 -27.71
CA PRO A 544 12.02 -33.84 -28.04
C PRO A 544 13.12 -32.94 -28.60
N GLY A 545 14.34 -33.02 -28.05
CA GLY A 545 15.48 -32.21 -28.41
C GLY A 545 15.49 -30.77 -27.88
N SER A 546 14.57 -30.44 -27.01
CA SER A 546 14.44 -29.13 -26.38
C SER A 546 15.24 -29.01 -25.07
N VAL A 547 15.31 -27.78 -24.55
CA VAL A 547 15.83 -27.48 -23.22
C VAL A 547 15.09 -28.23 -22.12
N GLU A 548 13.77 -28.46 -22.29
CA GLU A 548 12.95 -29.23 -21.40
C GLU A 548 13.47 -30.67 -21.23
N GLU A 549 13.77 -31.36 -22.35
CA GLU A 549 14.31 -32.71 -22.34
C GLU A 549 15.72 -32.75 -21.75
N GLU A 550 16.56 -31.77 -22.08
CA GLU A 550 17.91 -31.67 -21.49
C GLU A 550 17.87 -31.49 -19.98
N LEU A 551 16.96 -30.65 -19.48
CA LEU A 551 16.75 -30.44 -18.03
C LEU A 551 16.19 -31.72 -17.37
N ALA A 552 15.24 -32.39 -17.99
CA ALA A 552 14.67 -33.63 -17.47
C ALA A 552 15.69 -34.79 -17.46
N GLY A 553 16.72 -34.74 -18.33
CA GLY A 553 17.82 -35.71 -18.38
C GLY A 553 18.86 -35.53 -17.28
N ILE A 554 18.85 -34.46 -16.50
CA ILE A 554 19.81 -34.23 -15.40
C ILE A 554 19.50 -35.16 -14.23
N GLU A 555 20.50 -35.87 -13.74
CA GLU A 555 20.37 -36.74 -12.56
C GLU A 555 19.94 -35.93 -11.33
N GLY A 556 18.82 -36.35 -10.69
CA GLY A 556 18.23 -35.65 -9.55
C GLY A 556 17.15 -34.63 -9.93
N VAL A 557 16.87 -34.42 -11.21
CA VAL A 557 15.66 -33.70 -11.65
C VAL A 557 14.50 -34.70 -11.71
N ARG A 558 13.41 -34.37 -11.02
CA ARG A 558 12.20 -35.20 -10.96
C ARG A 558 11.14 -34.79 -11.96
N LEU A 559 10.98 -33.48 -12.17
CA LEU A 559 9.95 -32.91 -13.02
C LEU A 559 10.45 -31.58 -13.58
N VAL A 560 10.18 -31.33 -14.85
CA VAL A 560 10.35 -30.04 -15.51
C VAL A 560 8.99 -29.64 -16.06
N THR A 561 8.49 -28.49 -15.60
CA THR A 561 7.17 -27.97 -16.02
C THR A 561 7.38 -26.73 -16.85
N PRO A 562 7.10 -26.74 -18.15
CA PRO A 562 7.11 -25.57 -19.00
C PRO A 562 5.88 -24.70 -18.70
N ILE A 563 6.09 -23.40 -18.66
CA ILE A 563 5.08 -22.38 -18.41
C ILE A 563 5.26 -21.26 -19.42
N ALA A 564 4.17 -20.79 -20.02
CA ALA A 564 4.19 -19.62 -20.89
C ALA A 564 3.01 -18.72 -20.61
N SER A 565 3.28 -17.42 -20.61
CA SER A 565 2.26 -16.38 -20.38
C SER A 565 1.89 -15.73 -21.70
N PHE A 566 0.60 -15.62 -21.99
CA PHE A 566 0.08 -14.99 -23.21
C PHE A 566 -1.25 -14.29 -22.95
N ASP A 567 -1.68 -13.50 -23.91
CA ASP A 567 -2.91 -12.74 -23.82
C ASP A 567 -3.99 -13.30 -24.72
N LEU A 568 -5.22 -13.32 -24.22
CA LEU A 568 -6.42 -13.73 -24.95
C LEU A 568 -7.39 -12.54 -25.02
N ALA A 569 -8.26 -12.51 -26.03
CA ALA A 569 -9.36 -11.57 -26.08
C ALA A 569 -10.68 -12.24 -25.75
N TRP A 570 -11.34 -11.71 -24.74
CA TRP A 570 -12.69 -12.07 -24.35
C TRP A 570 -13.59 -10.84 -24.38
N ALA A 571 -14.65 -10.87 -25.21
CA ALA A 571 -15.60 -9.77 -25.35
C ALA A 571 -14.93 -8.38 -25.52
N GLY A 572 -13.86 -8.30 -26.30
CA GLY A 572 -13.11 -7.06 -26.54
C GLY A 572 -12.19 -6.63 -25.37
N THR A 573 -12.13 -7.40 -24.28
CA THR A 573 -11.24 -7.16 -23.16
C THR A 573 -10.08 -8.14 -23.14
N ARG A 574 -8.94 -7.70 -22.60
CA ARG A 574 -7.75 -8.54 -22.43
C ARG A 574 -7.95 -9.53 -21.29
N LEU A 575 -7.79 -10.82 -21.58
CA LEU A 575 -7.72 -11.91 -20.63
C LEU A 575 -6.31 -12.48 -20.64
N GLU A 576 -5.56 -12.27 -19.58
CA GLU A 576 -4.25 -12.90 -19.45
C GLU A 576 -4.41 -14.39 -19.16
N ALA A 577 -3.63 -15.22 -19.84
CA ALA A 577 -3.63 -16.66 -19.70
C ALA A 577 -2.21 -17.20 -19.52
N VAL A 578 -2.12 -18.34 -18.87
CA VAL A 578 -0.90 -19.12 -18.71
C VAL A 578 -1.14 -20.52 -19.26
N ALA A 579 -0.27 -20.94 -20.16
CA ALA A 579 -0.23 -22.29 -20.68
C ALA A 579 0.46 -23.22 -19.67
N ILE A 580 -0.16 -24.33 -19.37
CA ILE A 580 0.33 -25.36 -18.46
C ILE A 580 0.08 -26.77 -18.99
N HIS A 581 0.88 -27.73 -18.52
CA HIS A 581 0.53 -29.14 -18.58
C HIS A 581 -0.26 -29.53 -17.34
N GLY A 582 -1.52 -29.95 -17.47
CA GLY A 582 -2.41 -30.30 -16.35
C GLY A 582 -1.85 -31.44 -15.53
N HIS A 583 -1.24 -32.45 -16.15
CA HIS A 583 -0.68 -33.61 -15.46
C HIS A 583 0.48 -33.25 -14.50
N ASP A 584 1.29 -32.23 -14.79
CA ASP A 584 2.36 -31.77 -13.91
C ASP A 584 1.80 -31.23 -12.59
N PHE A 585 0.72 -30.45 -12.68
CA PHE A 585 0.03 -29.91 -11.52
C PHE A 585 -0.79 -30.99 -10.77
N ALA A 586 -1.31 -31.99 -11.48
CA ALA A 586 -1.97 -33.14 -10.88
C ALA A 586 -1.01 -33.91 -9.97
N ALA A 587 0.21 -34.17 -10.48
CA ALA A 587 1.24 -34.94 -9.76
C ALA A 587 1.75 -34.19 -8.50
N ASP A 588 1.74 -32.85 -8.52
CA ASP A 588 2.31 -32.03 -7.46
C ASP A 588 1.30 -31.57 -6.40
N GLY A 589 0.02 -31.80 -6.59
CA GLY A 589 -1.00 -31.35 -5.63
C GLY A 589 -1.24 -29.84 -5.57
N ARG A 590 -0.68 -29.07 -6.48
CA ARG A 590 -0.81 -27.61 -6.55
C ARG A 590 -2.17 -27.19 -7.15
N LEU A 591 -2.52 -25.93 -7.06
CA LEU A 591 -3.78 -25.32 -7.46
C LEU A 591 -4.97 -25.80 -6.61
N THR A 592 -5.46 -24.95 -5.73
CA THR A 592 -6.64 -25.23 -4.89
C THR A 592 -7.90 -24.92 -5.68
N PHE A 593 -8.66 -25.95 -6.06
CA PHE A 593 -9.94 -25.82 -6.73
C PHE A 593 -11.04 -25.50 -5.72
N ILE A 594 -11.87 -24.50 -6.03
CA ILE A 594 -13.04 -24.11 -5.25
C ILE A 594 -14.36 -24.55 -5.91
N ALA A 595 -14.32 -24.76 -7.22
CA ALA A 595 -15.42 -25.34 -7.99
C ALA A 595 -14.86 -26.19 -9.13
N GLY A 596 -15.56 -27.29 -9.46
CA GLY A 596 -15.06 -28.29 -10.37
C GLY A 596 -14.26 -29.39 -9.67
N ASP A 597 -14.15 -30.56 -10.31
CA ASP A 597 -13.31 -31.67 -9.85
C ASP A 597 -11.87 -31.42 -10.35
N ARG A 598 -10.92 -31.39 -9.44
CA ARG A 598 -9.52 -31.06 -9.72
C ARG A 598 -8.90 -31.97 -10.78
N THR A 599 -9.06 -33.30 -10.60
CA THR A 599 -8.44 -34.28 -11.49
C THR A 599 -9.02 -34.20 -12.89
N ARG A 600 -10.34 -34.19 -13.00
CA ARG A 600 -11.03 -34.04 -14.29
C ARG A 600 -10.74 -32.72 -14.99
N ALA A 601 -10.63 -31.63 -14.22
CA ALA A 601 -10.34 -30.32 -14.79
C ALA A 601 -8.93 -30.24 -15.36
N LEU A 602 -7.94 -30.83 -14.68
CA LEU A 602 -6.55 -30.86 -15.15
C LEU A 602 -6.37 -31.82 -16.34
N GLU A 603 -7.07 -32.97 -16.36
CA GLU A 603 -7.13 -33.86 -17.52
C GLU A 603 -7.79 -33.16 -18.71
N ALA A 604 -8.92 -32.49 -18.51
CA ALA A 604 -9.61 -31.75 -19.59
C ALA A 604 -8.76 -30.60 -20.19
N ILE A 605 -7.90 -29.96 -19.38
CA ILE A 605 -6.94 -28.97 -19.88
C ILE A 605 -5.93 -29.65 -20.84
N ASP A 606 -5.40 -30.80 -20.51
CA ASP A 606 -4.45 -31.52 -21.37
C ASP A 606 -5.11 -32.06 -22.65
N ASP A 607 -6.37 -32.49 -22.58
CA ASP A 607 -7.17 -32.94 -23.72
C ASP A 607 -7.54 -31.78 -24.67
N GLY A 608 -7.58 -30.55 -24.18
CA GLY A 608 -7.89 -29.33 -24.91
C GLY A 608 -9.37 -28.96 -24.96
N GLY A 609 -9.67 -27.74 -25.33
CA GLY A 609 -11.01 -27.14 -25.32
C GLY A 609 -11.51 -26.72 -23.95
N ALA A 610 -10.61 -26.62 -22.99
CA ALA A 610 -10.93 -26.34 -21.60
C ALA A 610 -10.12 -25.16 -21.03
N VAL A 611 -10.72 -24.47 -20.05
CA VAL A 611 -10.08 -23.36 -19.32
C VAL A 611 -10.40 -23.47 -17.82
N VAL A 612 -9.43 -23.16 -17.00
CA VAL A 612 -9.61 -22.97 -15.56
C VAL A 612 -9.42 -21.49 -15.23
N LEU A 613 -10.39 -20.93 -14.51
CA LEU A 613 -10.39 -19.51 -14.16
C LEU A 613 -10.07 -19.30 -12.67
N PRO A 614 -9.29 -18.27 -12.32
CA PRO A 614 -9.21 -17.85 -10.92
C PRO A 614 -10.54 -17.22 -10.48
N ARG A 615 -10.90 -17.40 -9.21
CA ARG A 615 -12.16 -16.91 -8.61
C ARG A 615 -12.46 -15.46 -8.95
N ALA A 616 -11.50 -14.57 -8.70
CA ALA A 616 -11.70 -13.14 -8.92
C ALA A 616 -11.99 -12.82 -10.39
N ARG A 617 -11.53 -13.64 -11.32
CA ARG A 617 -11.80 -13.48 -12.75
C ARG A 617 -13.18 -14.07 -13.10
N ALA A 618 -13.50 -15.27 -12.63
CA ALA A 618 -14.78 -15.93 -12.85
C ALA A 618 -15.95 -15.04 -12.33
N GLU A 619 -15.82 -14.49 -11.13
CA GLU A 619 -16.81 -13.57 -10.55
C GLU A 619 -16.99 -12.29 -11.38
N ARG A 620 -15.90 -11.68 -11.87
CA ARG A 620 -15.98 -10.48 -12.73
C ARG A 620 -16.59 -10.74 -14.09
N MET A 621 -16.33 -11.92 -14.66
CA MET A 621 -16.88 -12.35 -15.94
C MET A 621 -18.32 -12.86 -15.81
N GLY A 622 -18.76 -13.19 -14.59
CA GLY A 622 -20.08 -13.76 -14.32
C GLY A 622 -20.24 -15.19 -14.85
N VAL A 623 -19.12 -15.95 -14.94
CA VAL A 623 -19.09 -17.33 -15.47
C VAL A 623 -18.71 -18.33 -14.38
N GLY A 624 -19.23 -19.57 -14.52
CA GLY A 624 -18.97 -20.68 -13.60
C GLY A 624 -18.56 -21.95 -14.34
N VAL A 625 -18.38 -23.02 -13.59
CA VAL A 625 -18.05 -24.34 -14.14
C VAL A 625 -19.20 -24.84 -15.02
N GLY A 626 -18.86 -25.26 -16.24
CA GLY A 626 -19.80 -25.70 -17.27
C GLY A 626 -20.14 -24.65 -18.32
N ASP A 627 -19.88 -23.37 -18.04
CA ASP A 627 -20.09 -22.29 -19.01
C ASP A 627 -19.03 -22.35 -20.12
N VAL A 628 -19.39 -21.80 -21.30
CA VAL A 628 -18.49 -21.72 -22.45
C VAL A 628 -18.11 -20.26 -22.68
N ILE A 629 -16.82 -20.00 -22.84
CA ILE A 629 -16.29 -18.69 -23.18
C ILE A 629 -15.73 -18.69 -24.60
N ALA A 630 -16.16 -17.73 -25.43
CA ALA A 630 -15.63 -17.56 -26.77
C ALA A 630 -14.45 -16.60 -26.75
N LEU A 631 -13.31 -17.05 -27.23
CA LEU A 631 -12.04 -16.33 -27.26
C LEU A 631 -11.61 -16.12 -28.72
N ALA A 632 -11.11 -14.90 -29.01
CA ALA A 632 -10.60 -14.60 -30.35
C ALA A 632 -9.20 -15.20 -30.54
N THR A 633 -8.97 -15.84 -31.70
CA THR A 633 -7.68 -16.39 -32.13
C THR A 633 -7.36 -15.95 -33.55
N THR A 634 -6.14 -16.28 -34.02
CA THR A 634 -5.72 -16.07 -35.41
C THR A 634 -6.58 -16.79 -36.46
N SER A 635 -7.24 -17.88 -36.04
CA SER A 635 -8.10 -18.71 -36.89
C SER A 635 -9.60 -18.46 -36.73
N GLY A 636 -9.99 -17.45 -35.90
CA GLY A 636 -11.38 -17.12 -35.61
C GLY A 636 -11.72 -17.28 -34.10
N LEU A 637 -13.01 -17.40 -33.81
CA LEU A 637 -13.45 -17.60 -32.42
C LEU A 637 -13.27 -19.07 -32.03
N VAL A 638 -12.63 -19.30 -30.88
CA VAL A 638 -12.48 -20.61 -30.26
C VAL A 638 -13.28 -20.62 -28.95
N GLU A 639 -14.11 -21.63 -28.82
CA GLU A 639 -14.88 -21.85 -27.60
C GLU A 639 -14.09 -22.73 -26.63
N LEU A 640 -13.92 -22.28 -25.38
CA LEU A 640 -13.37 -23.07 -24.29
C LEU A 640 -14.41 -23.25 -23.19
N GLN A 641 -14.54 -24.48 -22.68
CA GLN A 641 -15.41 -24.78 -21.54
C GLN A 641 -14.69 -24.46 -20.25
N VAL A 642 -15.34 -23.76 -19.31
CA VAL A 642 -14.85 -23.54 -17.96
C VAL A 642 -15.02 -24.84 -17.17
N VAL A 643 -13.93 -25.56 -16.95
CA VAL A 643 -13.93 -26.88 -16.28
C VAL A 643 -13.63 -26.79 -14.79
N GLY A 644 -13.10 -25.68 -14.35
CA GLY A 644 -12.78 -25.46 -12.93
C GLY A 644 -12.59 -24.01 -12.57
N VAL A 645 -12.76 -23.70 -11.30
CA VAL A 645 -12.44 -22.42 -10.70
C VAL A 645 -11.47 -22.65 -9.55
N VAL A 646 -10.29 -22.00 -9.62
CA VAL A 646 -9.25 -22.09 -8.59
C VAL A 646 -9.28 -20.87 -7.67
N ASP A 647 -8.85 -21.06 -6.44
CA ASP A 647 -8.76 -19.94 -5.47
C ASP A 647 -7.74 -18.90 -5.90
N ARG A 648 -6.56 -19.37 -6.33
CA ARG A 648 -5.43 -18.58 -6.78
C ARG A 648 -4.84 -19.17 -8.06
N SER A 649 -4.31 -18.27 -8.93
CA SER A 649 -3.62 -18.62 -10.15
C SER A 649 -2.33 -17.82 -10.32
N PHE A 650 -1.65 -17.96 -11.44
CA PHE A 650 -0.43 -17.21 -11.76
C PHE A 650 -0.71 -15.71 -11.80
N PRO A 651 0.28 -14.86 -11.37
CA PRO A 651 0.13 -13.42 -11.44
C PRO A 651 0.17 -12.96 -12.90
N GLY A 652 -0.81 -12.14 -13.25
CA GLY A 652 -0.81 -11.39 -14.50
C GLY A 652 -0.68 -9.89 -14.23
N ARG A 653 -0.57 -9.11 -15.30
CA ARG A 653 -0.46 -7.63 -15.23
C ARG A 653 -1.75 -6.97 -14.75
N THR A 654 -2.90 -7.60 -15.00
CA THR A 654 -4.23 -7.10 -14.67
C THR A 654 -4.95 -7.93 -13.61
N GLY A 655 -4.23 -8.76 -12.89
CA GLY A 655 -4.72 -9.69 -11.89
C GLY A 655 -4.23 -11.11 -12.13
N GLU A 656 -4.96 -12.11 -11.65
CA GLU A 656 -4.59 -13.51 -11.84
C GLU A 656 -4.97 -14.00 -13.26
N ALA A 657 -4.12 -14.82 -13.86
CA ALA A 657 -4.26 -15.34 -15.22
C ALA A 657 -5.21 -16.55 -15.27
N ALA A 658 -5.90 -16.73 -16.39
CA ALA A 658 -6.60 -17.98 -16.70
C ALA A 658 -5.58 -19.09 -17.01
N LEU A 659 -5.93 -20.36 -16.76
CA LEU A 659 -5.09 -21.50 -17.07
C LEU A 659 -5.65 -22.22 -18.31
N VAL A 660 -4.81 -22.43 -19.29
CA VAL A 660 -5.14 -23.06 -20.56
C VAL A 660 -4.18 -24.20 -20.81
N GLY A 661 -4.62 -25.23 -21.47
CA GLY A 661 -3.78 -26.38 -21.79
C GLY A 661 -2.70 -26.02 -22.83
N TRP A 662 -1.55 -26.68 -22.73
CA TRP A 662 -0.43 -26.47 -23.65
C TRP A 662 -0.82 -26.79 -25.09
N SER A 663 -1.64 -27.80 -25.33
CA SER A 663 -2.17 -28.20 -26.65
C SER A 663 -3.00 -27.09 -27.30
N ASP A 664 -3.89 -26.46 -26.53
CA ASP A 664 -4.67 -25.30 -27.01
C ASP A 664 -3.81 -24.08 -27.25
N ALA A 665 -2.87 -23.80 -26.31
CA ALA A 665 -1.99 -22.64 -26.38
C ALA A 665 -1.12 -22.67 -27.66
N THR A 666 -0.54 -23.81 -27.98
CA THR A 666 0.31 -23.97 -29.16
C THR A 666 -0.51 -24.11 -30.46
N GLY A 667 -1.56 -24.98 -30.44
CA GLY A 667 -2.33 -25.33 -31.63
C GLY A 667 -3.36 -24.29 -32.07
N ARG A 668 -4.03 -23.61 -31.09
CA ARG A 668 -5.13 -22.69 -31.38
C ARG A 668 -4.75 -21.23 -31.16
N PHE A 669 -3.87 -20.94 -30.19
CA PHE A 669 -3.46 -19.58 -29.83
C PHE A 669 -2.07 -19.19 -30.38
N GLY A 670 -1.35 -20.13 -31.04
CA GLY A 670 -0.10 -19.84 -31.74
C GLY A 670 1.06 -19.53 -30.80
N LEU A 671 1.08 -20.13 -29.62
CA LEU A 671 2.19 -20.02 -28.68
C LEU A 671 3.46 -20.66 -29.26
N ALA A 672 4.58 -19.95 -29.23
CA ALA A 672 5.82 -20.40 -29.86
C ALA A 672 6.65 -21.35 -28.98
N GLY A 673 6.50 -21.28 -27.65
CA GLY A 673 7.26 -22.08 -26.70
C GLY A 673 7.07 -21.63 -25.26
N ALA A 674 7.94 -22.10 -24.37
CA ALA A 674 7.92 -21.79 -22.94
C ALA A 674 8.76 -20.56 -22.60
N ASP A 675 8.23 -19.68 -21.77
CA ASP A 675 8.95 -18.53 -21.20
C ASP A 675 9.72 -18.90 -19.95
N VAL A 676 9.20 -19.90 -19.23
CA VAL A 676 9.69 -20.31 -17.92
C VAL A 676 9.64 -21.83 -17.83
N PHE A 677 10.70 -22.41 -17.28
CA PHE A 677 10.74 -23.80 -16.87
C PHE A 677 10.84 -23.86 -15.34
N VAL A 678 9.94 -24.59 -14.72
CA VAL A 678 9.99 -24.84 -13.27
C VAL A 678 10.52 -26.24 -13.04
N VAL A 679 11.62 -26.33 -12.32
CA VAL A 679 12.32 -27.60 -12.07
C VAL A 679 12.07 -28.06 -10.65
N ARG A 680 11.69 -29.33 -10.50
CA ARG A 680 11.59 -30.00 -9.21
C ARG A 680 12.67 -31.04 -9.05
N TYR A 681 13.31 -31.04 -7.91
CA TYR A 681 14.38 -31.96 -7.57
C TYR A 681 13.87 -33.20 -6.83
N ALA A 682 14.65 -34.28 -6.95
CA ALA A 682 14.46 -35.49 -6.14
C ALA A 682 15.06 -35.26 -4.74
N ALA A 683 14.38 -35.73 -3.72
CA ALA A 683 14.80 -35.58 -2.33
C ALA A 683 16.22 -36.18 -2.11
N GLY A 684 17.10 -35.36 -1.55
CA GLY A 684 18.49 -35.74 -1.23
C GLY A 684 19.50 -35.49 -2.37
N LEU A 685 19.08 -35.08 -3.57
CA LEU A 685 19.95 -34.74 -4.70
C LEU A 685 19.85 -33.28 -5.11
N GLU A 686 19.16 -32.44 -4.31
CA GLU A 686 18.84 -31.05 -4.67
C GLU A 686 20.09 -30.22 -4.99
N ALA A 687 21.13 -30.33 -4.17
CA ALA A 687 22.33 -29.51 -4.35
C ALA A 687 23.13 -29.90 -5.61
N GLN A 688 23.20 -31.19 -5.93
CA GLN A 688 23.93 -31.70 -7.12
C GLN A 688 23.14 -31.35 -8.38
N ALA A 689 21.84 -31.59 -8.38
CA ALA A 689 20.95 -31.30 -9.51
C ALA A 689 20.90 -29.79 -9.79
N SER A 690 20.78 -28.95 -8.76
CA SER A 690 20.78 -27.48 -8.90
C SER A 690 22.08 -26.99 -9.55
N ALA A 691 23.24 -27.51 -9.16
CA ALA A 691 24.50 -27.12 -9.78
C ALA A 691 24.53 -27.46 -11.30
N ALA A 692 24.05 -28.64 -11.66
CA ALA A 692 24.00 -29.07 -13.08
C ALA A 692 22.95 -28.24 -13.86
N VAL A 693 21.83 -27.92 -13.26
CA VAL A 693 20.79 -27.04 -13.84
C VAL A 693 21.34 -25.64 -14.08
N HIS A 694 22.11 -25.07 -13.13
CA HIS A 694 22.76 -23.78 -13.31
C HIS A 694 23.82 -23.77 -14.43
N ASP A 695 24.59 -24.85 -14.56
CA ASP A 695 25.53 -25.00 -15.64
C ASP A 695 24.88 -25.06 -17.00
N LEU A 696 23.80 -25.85 -17.13
CA LEU A 696 22.99 -25.90 -18.35
C LEU A 696 22.31 -24.55 -18.65
N ALA A 697 21.74 -23.91 -17.64
CA ALA A 697 21.15 -22.58 -17.79
C ALA A 697 22.17 -21.56 -18.31
N GLY A 698 23.41 -21.60 -17.81
CA GLY A 698 24.50 -20.76 -18.32
C GLY A 698 24.90 -21.04 -19.76
N GLN A 699 24.80 -22.30 -20.23
CA GLN A 699 25.10 -22.70 -21.62
C GLN A 699 23.97 -22.28 -22.58
N ARG A 700 22.70 -22.34 -22.12
CA ARG A 700 21.50 -22.03 -22.89
C ARG A 700 21.00 -20.60 -22.73
N ALA A 701 21.78 -19.73 -22.06
CA ALA A 701 21.40 -18.34 -21.78
C ALA A 701 20.08 -18.19 -21.00
N LEU A 702 19.76 -19.18 -20.14
CA LEU A 702 18.64 -19.11 -19.23
C LEU A 702 19.07 -18.47 -17.90
N THR A 703 18.13 -17.83 -17.23
CA THR A 703 18.36 -17.30 -15.86
C THR A 703 17.71 -18.24 -14.85
N ALA A 704 18.52 -18.90 -14.02
CA ALA A 704 18.06 -19.79 -12.96
C ALA A 704 17.97 -19.02 -11.62
N ALA A 705 16.88 -19.21 -10.91
CA ALA A 705 16.67 -18.66 -9.57
C ALA A 705 15.87 -19.66 -8.70
N PRO A 706 16.35 -20.00 -7.49
CA PRO A 706 15.58 -20.84 -6.59
C PRO A 706 14.27 -20.13 -6.16
N VAL A 707 13.18 -20.88 -6.04
CA VAL A 707 11.88 -20.37 -5.63
C VAL A 707 11.98 -19.67 -4.28
N SER A 708 12.81 -20.16 -3.36
CA SER A 708 13.06 -19.52 -2.07
C SER A 708 13.67 -18.12 -2.18
N GLN A 709 14.46 -17.83 -3.21
CA GLN A 709 14.99 -16.50 -3.48
C GLN A 709 13.87 -15.55 -3.97
N VAL A 710 12.97 -16.06 -4.79
CA VAL A 710 11.80 -15.29 -5.25
C VAL A 710 10.85 -15.00 -4.08
N GLU A 711 10.60 -16.01 -3.22
CA GLU A 711 9.83 -15.82 -1.98
C GLU A 711 10.48 -14.77 -1.07
N GLY A 712 11.78 -14.84 -0.88
CA GLY A 712 12.55 -13.86 -0.12
C GLY A 712 12.42 -12.45 -0.70
N ALA A 713 12.58 -12.30 -2.01
CA ALA A 713 12.47 -11.01 -2.70
C ALA A 713 11.07 -10.39 -2.56
N VAL A 714 10.02 -11.22 -2.67
CA VAL A 714 8.62 -10.79 -2.43
C VAL A 714 8.43 -10.39 -0.96
N GLY A 715 8.94 -11.19 -0.03
CA GLY A 715 8.91 -10.89 1.40
C GLY A 715 9.60 -9.55 1.73
N ASP A 716 10.81 -9.35 1.21
CA ASP A 716 11.58 -8.12 1.39
C ASP A 716 10.88 -6.90 0.78
N ALA A 717 10.23 -7.07 -0.37
CA ALA A 717 9.44 -6.00 -0.99
C ALA A 717 8.24 -5.60 -0.11
N LEU A 718 7.53 -6.58 0.44
CA LEU A 718 6.43 -6.34 1.39
C LEU A 718 6.93 -5.66 2.67
N ASP A 719 8.03 -6.14 3.25
CA ASP A 719 8.62 -5.55 4.46
C ASP A 719 8.99 -4.09 4.25
N ARG A 720 9.52 -3.76 3.10
CA ARG A 720 9.85 -2.38 2.74
C ARG A 720 8.60 -1.49 2.64
N VAL A 721 7.51 -1.99 2.07
CA VAL A 721 6.23 -1.27 2.01
C VAL A 721 5.66 -1.08 3.41
N PHE A 722 5.65 -2.12 4.23
CA PHE A 722 5.12 -2.05 5.59
C PHE A 722 5.96 -1.16 6.52
N ALA A 723 7.29 -1.13 6.35
CA ALA A 723 8.16 -0.22 7.11
C ALA A 723 7.80 1.26 6.89
N LEU A 724 7.33 1.62 5.71
CA LEU A 724 6.80 2.95 5.41
C LEU A 724 5.52 3.25 6.21
N LEU A 725 4.61 2.28 6.24
CA LEU A 725 3.37 2.40 6.99
C LEU A 725 3.64 2.46 8.51
N ASP A 726 4.66 1.74 8.99
CA ASP A 726 5.12 1.79 10.38
C ASP A 726 5.67 3.18 10.77
N LEU A 727 6.34 3.88 9.85
CA LEU A 727 6.77 5.26 10.08
C LEU A 727 5.57 6.19 10.30
N LEU A 728 4.50 6.03 9.53
CA LEU A 728 3.26 6.78 9.73
C LEU A 728 2.53 6.38 11.03
N ALA A 729 2.56 5.08 11.39
CA ALA A 729 2.01 4.59 12.65
C ALA A 729 2.78 5.16 13.86
N LEU A 730 4.10 5.34 13.75
CA LEU A 730 4.91 5.96 14.78
C LEU A 730 4.43 7.38 15.13
N ALA A 731 3.96 8.14 14.16
CA ALA A 731 3.37 9.46 14.40
C ALA A 731 2.17 9.39 15.36
N SER A 732 1.30 8.39 15.22
CA SER A 732 0.17 8.18 16.15
C SER A 732 0.62 7.80 17.55
N VAL A 733 1.69 7.02 17.68
CA VAL A 733 2.32 6.68 18.97
C VAL A 733 2.89 7.94 19.63
N VAL A 734 3.52 8.83 18.86
CA VAL A 734 4.03 10.11 19.38
C VAL A 734 2.88 11.01 19.86
N ILE A 735 1.78 11.09 19.11
CA ILE A 735 0.57 11.83 19.54
C ILE A 735 0.04 11.26 20.86
N ALA A 736 -0.01 9.93 20.99
CA ALA A 736 -0.42 9.27 22.24
C ALA A 736 0.51 9.61 23.41
N ALA A 737 1.83 9.61 23.20
CA ALA A 737 2.82 10.00 24.20
C ALA A 737 2.64 11.45 24.65
N LEU A 738 2.40 12.37 23.73
CA LEU A 738 2.11 13.77 24.03
C LEU A 738 0.82 13.91 24.85
N GLY A 739 -0.20 13.09 24.52
CA GLY A 739 -1.45 13.04 25.27
C GLY A 739 -1.25 12.63 26.73
N ILE A 740 -0.48 11.59 26.97
CA ILE A 740 -0.14 11.11 28.32
C ILE A 740 0.68 12.14 29.07
N ALA A 741 1.74 12.68 28.43
CA ALA A 741 2.60 13.70 29.05
C ALA A 741 1.80 14.94 29.45
N ASN A 742 0.91 15.40 28.62
CA ASN A 742 0.02 16.53 28.90
C ASN A 742 -0.89 16.25 30.12
N THR A 743 -1.55 15.07 30.13
CA THR A 743 -2.50 14.74 31.16
C THR A 743 -1.84 14.45 32.50
N LEU A 744 -0.74 13.69 32.54
CA LEU A 744 -0.01 13.38 33.75
C LEU A 744 0.70 14.61 34.33
N SER A 745 1.19 15.53 33.47
CA SER A 745 1.72 16.82 33.93
C SER A 745 0.68 17.58 34.71
N MET A 746 -0.54 17.58 34.22
CA MET A 746 -1.66 18.25 34.83
C MET A 746 -2.08 17.58 36.15
N ASP A 747 -2.20 16.25 36.17
CA ASP A 747 -2.55 15.50 37.35
C ASP A 747 -1.59 15.75 38.51
N THR A 748 -0.29 15.78 38.22
CA THR A 748 0.73 16.08 39.21
C THR A 748 0.62 17.50 39.74
N TRP A 749 0.22 18.49 38.92
CA TRP A 749 0.03 19.86 39.34
C TRP A 749 -1.20 20.04 40.26
N GLU A 750 -2.32 19.43 39.94
CA GLU A 750 -3.54 19.48 40.74
C GLU A 750 -3.38 18.78 42.12
N ARG A 751 -2.62 17.68 42.13
CA ARG A 751 -2.37 16.88 43.35
C ARG A 751 -1.15 17.33 44.15
N VAL A 752 -0.53 18.47 43.79
CA VAL A 752 0.67 18.97 44.52
C VAL A 752 0.40 19.08 46.00
N ARG A 753 -0.78 19.55 46.42
CA ARG A 753 -1.15 19.66 47.84
C ARG A 753 -1.30 18.30 48.50
N GLU A 754 -1.93 17.31 47.85
CA GLU A 754 -2.06 15.95 48.38
C GLU A 754 -0.68 15.29 48.50
N LEU A 755 0.17 15.41 47.45
CA LEU A 755 1.53 14.91 47.48
C LEU A 755 2.41 15.60 48.54
N GLY A 756 2.17 16.89 48.76
CA GLY A 756 2.80 17.66 49.83
C GLY A 756 2.41 17.15 51.21
N MET A 757 1.12 16.86 51.47
CA MET A 757 0.64 16.28 52.71
C MET A 757 1.20 14.86 52.95
N LEU A 758 1.24 14.01 51.91
CA LEU A 758 1.85 12.67 51.97
C LEU A 758 3.34 12.75 52.36
N ARG A 759 4.05 13.75 51.80
CA ARG A 759 5.46 14.00 52.17
C ARG A 759 5.61 14.53 53.59
N ALA A 760 4.69 15.36 54.06
CA ALA A 760 4.66 15.80 55.46
C ALA A 760 4.38 14.64 56.42
N ALA A 761 3.61 13.63 55.98
CA ALA A 761 3.38 12.37 56.70
C ALA A 761 4.52 11.36 56.58
N GLY A 762 5.68 11.73 56.01
CA GLY A 762 6.90 10.90 55.98
C GLY A 762 7.21 10.23 54.65
N MET A 763 6.45 10.48 53.58
CA MET A 763 6.74 9.91 52.24
C MET A 763 7.98 10.55 51.64
N SER A 764 8.94 9.73 51.13
CA SER A 764 10.17 10.19 50.49
C SER A 764 9.93 10.72 49.09
N ARG A 765 10.86 11.56 48.59
CA ARG A 765 10.81 12.08 47.20
C ARG A 765 10.81 10.95 46.17
N ARG A 766 11.56 9.85 46.44
CA ARG A 766 11.64 8.68 45.58
C ARG A 766 10.31 7.91 45.53
N GLN A 767 9.61 7.82 46.65
CA GLN A 767 8.29 7.15 46.69
C GLN A 767 7.23 7.95 45.95
N VAL A 768 7.22 9.30 46.04
CA VAL A 768 6.33 10.15 45.23
C VAL A 768 6.62 9.94 43.76
N TRP A 769 7.88 9.96 43.33
CA TRP A 769 8.29 9.74 41.95
C TRP A 769 7.86 8.34 41.47
N ARG A 770 8.10 7.28 42.26
CA ARG A 770 7.68 5.92 41.94
C ARG A 770 6.17 5.76 41.85
N SER A 771 5.39 6.41 42.72
CA SER A 771 3.92 6.30 42.68
C SER A 771 3.34 6.87 41.37
N VAL A 772 3.88 7.99 40.87
CA VAL A 772 3.46 8.57 39.57
C VAL A 772 3.90 7.68 38.39
N LEU A 773 5.09 7.08 38.46
CA LEU A 773 5.53 6.15 37.42
C LEU A 773 4.72 4.85 37.42
N VAL A 774 4.38 4.30 38.60
CA VAL A 774 3.51 3.12 38.71
C VAL A 774 2.12 3.42 38.18
N GLU A 775 1.57 4.60 38.49
CA GLU A 775 0.30 5.07 37.91
C GLU A 775 0.37 5.09 36.40
N ALA A 776 1.39 5.73 35.83
CA ALA A 776 1.62 5.76 34.39
C ALA A 776 1.80 4.37 33.78
N GLY A 777 2.55 3.48 34.41
CA GLY A 777 2.76 2.10 33.99
C GLY A 777 1.46 1.29 33.93
N ILE A 778 0.60 1.42 34.96
CA ILE A 778 -0.72 0.77 34.99
C ILE A 778 -1.59 1.32 33.86
N LEU A 779 -1.64 2.65 33.64
CA LEU A 779 -2.39 3.27 32.56
C LEU A 779 -1.87 2.83 31.17
N GLY A 780 -0.53 2.76 31.03
CA GLY A 780 0.14 2.28 29.84
C GLY A 780 -0.22 0.84 29.49
N ALA A 781 -0.21 -0.05 30.48
CA ALA A 781 -0.56 -1.44 30.28
C ALA A 781 -2.06 -1.64 29.96
N ILE A 782 -2.96 -0.90 30.62
CA ILE A 782 -4.39 -0.93 30.28
C ILE A 782 -4.60 -0.45 28.83
N GLY A 783 -3.97 0.66 28.46
CA GLY A 783 -4.02 1.20 27.10
C GLY A 783 -3.47 0.23 26.06
N ALA A 784 -2.38 -0.47 26.39
CA ALA A 784 -1.78 -1.46 25.53
C ALA A 784 -2.68 -2.70 25.34
N ILE A 785 -3.31 -3.19 26.40
CA ILE A 785 -4.25 -4.33 26.31
C ILE A 785 -5.47 -3.95 25.45
N VAL A 786 -6.13 -2.84 25.78
CA VAL A 786 -7.35 -2.41 25.06
C VAL A 786 -7.00 -2.02 23.62
N GLY A 787 -5.88 -1.33 23.42
CA GLY A 787 -5.36 -0.95 22.11
C GLY A 787 -5.01 -2.16 21.26
N SER A 788 -4.35 -3.18 21.84
CA SER A 788 -4.03 -4.41 21.11
C SER A 788 -5.29 -5.18 20.70
N LEU A 789 -6.29 -5.27 21.57
CA LEU A 789 -7.57 -5.93 21.24
C LEU A 789 -8.30 -5.18 20.11
N ALA A 790 -8.34 -3.84 20.19
CA ALA A 790 -8.92 -3.02 19.13
C ALA A 790 -8.12 -3.14 17.81
N GLY A 791 -6.79 -3.13 17.91
CA GLY A 791 -5.90 -3.29 16.77
C GLY A 791 -6.04 -4.65 16.08
N ILE A 792 -6.15 -5.73 16.85
CA ILE A 792 -6.45 -7.07 16.31
C ILE A 792 -7.80 -7.06 15.59
N ALA A 793 -8.85 -6.52 16.20
CA ALA A 793 -10.18 -6.45 15.58
C ALA A 793 -10.16 -5.65 14.27
N ILE A 794 -9.45 -4.52 14.22
CA ILE A 794 -9.28 -3.71 13.02
C ILE A 794 -8.45 -4.46 11.97
N GLY A 795 -7.32 -5.06 12.37
CA GLY A 795 -6.45 -5.82 11.46
C GLY A 795 -7.18 -7.00 10.83
N VAL A 796 -7.92 -7.76 11.63
CA VAL A 796 -8.77 -8.86 11.15
C VAL A 796 -9.82 -8.35 10.16
N LEU A 797 -10.51 -7.25 10.48
CA LEU A 797 -11.49 -6.64 9.57
C LEU A 797 -10.86 -6.25 8.24
N LEU A 798 -9.66 -5.65 8.27
CA LEU A 798 -8.96 -5.24 7.06
C LEU A 798 -8.52 -6.44 6.21
N VAL A 799 -8.02 -7.50 6.84
CA VAL A 799 -7.67 -8.76 6.14
C VAL A 799 -8.90 -9.37 5.47
N LEU A 800 -10.04 -9.42 6.16
CA LEU A 800 -11.29 -9.94 5.60
C LEU A 800 -11.82 -9.09 4.44
N THR A 801 -11.73 -7.77 4.53
CA THR A 801 -12.17 -6.87 3.43
C THR A 801 -11.22 -6.85 2.25
N ALA A 802 -9.98 -7.31 2.41
CA ALA A 802 -9.00 -7.49 1.34
C ALA A 802 -9.11 -8.87 0.64
N GLY A 803 -10.14 -9.66 0.95
CA GLY A 803 -10.36 -10.99 0.36
C GLY A 803 -9.76 -12.15 1.16
N GLY A 804 -9.18 -11.88 2.34
CA GLY A 804 -8.76 -12.93 3.27
C GLY A 804 -9.97 -13.68 3.88
N ARG A 805 -9.80 -14.93 4.18
CA ARG A 805 -10.83 -15.78 4.80
C ARG A 805 -10.44 -16.23 6.19
N ILE A 806 -11.43 -16.40 7.05
CA ILE A 806 -11.21 -16.93 8.40
C ILE A 806 -10.77 -18.40 8.32
N GLU A 807 -11.21 -19.12 7.30
CA GLU A 807 -10.89 -20.53 7.04
C GLU A 807 -9.40 -20.74 6.72
N ASP A 808 -8.73 -19.77 6.10
CA ASP A 808 -7.30 -19.82 5.81
C ASP A 808 -6.41 -19.57 7.03
N GLY A 809 -7.00 -19.30 8.19
CA GLY A 809 -6.33 -19.06 9.44
C GLY A 809 -5.70 -17.66 9.52
N ILE A 810 -6.36 -16.71 10.20
CA ILE A 810 -5.79 -15.36 10.43
C ILE A 810 -4.63 -15.47 11.41
N ARG A 811 -3.44 -15.09 10.97
CA ARG A 811 -2.25 -15.05 11.84
C ARG A 811 -2.19 -13.76 12.63
N LEU A 812 -2.12 -13.92 13.95
CA LEU A 812 -1.91 -12.79 14.85
C LEU A 812 -0.40 -12.56 15.05
N PRO A 813 0.09 -11.33 14.91
CA PRO A 813 1.51 -11.00 15.05
C PRO A 813 1.91 -10.97 16.54
N GLY A 814 2.18 -12.12 17.14
CA GLY A 814 2.50 -12.24 18.58
C GLY A 814 3.67 -11.36 19.01
N THR A 815 4.70 -11.26 18.20
CA THR A 815 5.87 -10.37 18.44
C THR A 815 5.47 -8.89 18.46
N THR A 816 4.66 -8.45 17.49
CA THR A 816 4.17 -7.06 17.43
C THR A 816 3.27 -6.74 18.61
N ILE A 817 2.39 -7.68 19.02
CA ILE A 817 1.51 -7.51 20.19
C ILE A 817 2.34 -7.36 21.46
N LEU A 818 3.33 -8.26 21.67
CA LEU A 818 4.21 -8.19 22.83
C LEU A 818 5.03 -6.90 22.86
N LEU A 819 5.62 -6.52 21.73
CA LEU A 819 6.35 -5.27 21.57
C LEU A 819 5.47 -4.05 21.87
N THR A 820 4.24 -4.05 21.38
CA THR A 820 3.25 -2.98 21.65
C THR A 820 2.88 -2.90 23.10
N MET A 821 2.75 -4.03 23.81
CA MET A 821 2.51 -4.05 25.26
C MET A 821 3.68 -3.44 26.02
N VAL A 822 4.91 -3.81 25.71
CA VAL A 822 6.12 -3.24 26.33
C VAL A 822 6.24 -1.77 25.99
N LEU A 823 6.04 -1.40 24.72
CA LEU A 823 6.10 -0.02 24.25
C LEU A 823 5.05 0.87 24.93
N GLY A 824 3.83 0.40 25.10
CA GLY A 824 2.75 1.15 25.77
C GLY A 824 3.09 1.47 27.22
N VAL A 825 3.61 0.50 27.96
CA VAL A 825 4.07 0.71 29.35
C VAL A 825 5.28 1.65 29.39
N ALA A 826 6.29 1.38 28.58
CA ALA A 826 7.53 2.17 28.54
C ALA A 826 7.25 3.62 28.15
N LEU A 827 6.42 3.84 27.12
CA LEU A 827 6.05 5.15 26.64
C LEU A 827 5.29 5.96 27.70
N ALA A 828 4.33 5.33 28.38
CA ALA A 828 3.58 5.97 29.46
C ALA A 828 4.50 6.35 30.63
N MET A 829 5.42 5.47 31.04
CA MET A 829 6.40 5.75 32.10
C MET A 829 7.40 6.85 31.70
N LEU A 830 7.87 6.85 30.43
CA LEU A 830 8.76 7.89 29.91
C LEU A 830 8.07 9.25 29.85
N ALA A 831 6.83 9.30 29.35
CA ALA A 831 6.03 10.52 29.30
C ALA A 831 5.76 11.09 30.71
N ALA A 832 5.60 10.22 31.71
CA ALA A 832 5.41 10.58 33.10
C ALA A 832 6.70 10.98 33.85
N ALA A 833 7.87 10.63 33.32
CA ALA A 833 9.14 10.77 34.05
C ALA A 833 9.46 12.22 34.43
N GLN A 834 9.20 13.18 33.53
CA GLN A 834 9.41 14.61 33.78
C GLN A 834 8.41 15.17 34.82
N PRO A 835 7.07 14.97 34.65
CA PRO A 835 6.10 15.39 35.68
C PRO A 835 6.38 14.77 37.06
N ALA A 836 6.71 13.50 37.08
CA ALA A 836 7.01 12.78 38.32
C ALA A 836 8.24 13.37 39.07
N ARG A 837 9.29 13.76 38.30
CA ARG A 837 10.48 14.43 38.89
C ARG A 837 10.14 15.81 39.46
N LEU A 838 9.32 16.59 38.75
CA LEU A 838 8.89 17.90 39.17
C LEU A 838 8.04 17.83 40.47
N ALA A 839 7.13 16.86 40.54
CA ALA A 839 6.32 16.61 41.73
C ALA A 839 7.18 16.28 42.97
N GLY A 840 8.20 15.43 42.81
CA GLY A 840 9.10 15.03 43.89
C GLY A 840 10.03 16.15 44.39
N ARG A 841 10.34 17.15 43.55
CA ARG A 841 11.30 18.24 43.88
C ARG A 841 10.69 19.44 44.59
N ARG A 842 9.36 19.64 44.54
CA ARG A 842 8.71 20.79 45.21
C ARG A 842 8.87 20.73 46.74
N SER A 843 9.02 21.92 47.37
CA SER A 843 9.12 22.00 48.82
C SER A 843 7.75 21.70 49.48
N ILE A 844 7.76 21.06 50.67
CA ILE A 844 6.54 20.72 51.41
C ILE A 844 5.76 21.99 51.76
N VAL A 845 6.47 23.05 52.17
CA VAL A 845 5.88 24.33 52.56
C VAL A 845 5.18 25.02 51.37
N SER A 846 5.81 25.06 50.17
CA SER A 846 5.19 25.64 48.96
C SER A 846 4.01 24.80 48.48
N ALA A 847 4.07 23.47 48.63
CA ALA A 847 2.98 22.57 48.24
C ALA A 847 1.72 22.76 49.13
N ILE A 848 1.89 23.02 50.43
CA ILE A 848 0.76 23.20 51.35
C ILE A 848 0.19 24.63 51.27
N ARG A 849 1.03 25.65 51.10
CA ARG A 849 0.58 27.07 51.03
C ARG A 849 -0.19 27.44 49.75
N GLY A 850 -0.12 26.65 48.73
CA GLY A 850 -0.93 26.83 47.52
C GLY A 850 -0.55 28.06 46.68
N SER A 851 0.74 28.50 46.69
CA SER A 851 1.26 29.59 45.87
C SER A 851 1.60 29.16 44.43
#